data_832bf1b5eefe8df7135a0cd8741883cd
#
_entry.id   832bf1b5eefe8df7135a0cd8741883cd
#
_cell.length_a   1.000
_cell.length_b   1.000
_cell.length_c   1.000
_cell.angle_alpha   90.00
_cell.angle_beta   90.00
_cell.angle_gamma   90.00
#
_symmetry.space_group_name_H-M   'P 1'
#
loop_
_entity.id
_entity.type
_entity.pdbx_description
1 polymer ?
#
loop_
_entity_poly.entity_id
_entity_poly.type
_entity_poly.pdbx_seq_one_letter_code
_entity_poly.pdbx_strand_id
1 'polypeptide(L)'
;MRVKILGPVEISDGRAWHPVTGRGGAVLGSLVARAPRPATVDEIIDDVWEGRAPKSAPTQVYGSVHKLRQVLHDGDDGAVLRRSDKGYLLSVGPLGVDADRFASGVESGLDLFRTGLLEEASDALGAALGVWHGDPFDGLPPGSAATALSLRLENLRASAVQHRLEARIECGEHADVIGELHEQVDRHPFREDLWRHLLVALYRSGREAEALQEYGRLRQTLTVELGTDPSRTTQAVYQQILDRRLPPAASSAVVGLVQAPAPADLPHAEPTAATTPVRQLPPGVADFAGRTQEVVALESFVHGHDSPDAPLVVVVSGAPGTGKSTLAVHLARSIRDRYPDAQFYLDLAGTSPSPRDPDELLATMLHSLGRFGRPLPGSVGARSALLRSMLAERRTLLVLDDAAAAAQVLPLLPPNGASAVIVTSRSALTDLPGARHLHIDTLQPDDAERLLARIVGRDRVDLEPDEARSIVRLCGYLPLSIRIIGGRLLGRPSWPLRQLRLRLSDESRRLAEMRLGDLDLRASLDLSLTSLAPDATLAFDLLGLLGTQDVPGWVLGALLGRPDHERLLDLLVDAGLLQPARQDGVGQARYRMHDLVRAHARERALDRGDEVCRAAVQRVVHTWERLVRHQRTGRPPSLFDPLDADLLDADPLDEPGAHGGPCPVPLLAQHLDGDALAWLAAERQALLAAVRLAREWELAGPGRRLVGALACFYDEQALYDDWRTGHEVMLTCPGLDAADRGELLRGLGQVLVYTGDLEAAAGHIQDAITAHESAGQTTGAALALASLGTVHRLRGRLAQAEDSVRRALSVVVETGDAPKESLLRGSIGRVLAAQGRPAQARPWYDEALRLARECGDVHREAVTLRDLGSLEHESGRPSPAAAYLDRSLALFRDLGDERCTAMTLLRTGPVLADLADAAGAGFALTEAARLFHLAGLWDEEDRCRSLLSDLDVELLIPPVP
;
A
#
# COMPACT_ATOMS: atom_id res chain seq x y z
N MET A 1 -37.90 26.54 14.34
CA MET A 1 -36.94 25.77 15.13
C MET A 1 -37.69 24.82 16.03
N ARG A 2 -37.36 23.52 16.01
CA ARG A 2 -38.07 22.46 16.76
C ARG A 2 -37.16 21.66 17.69
N VAL A 3 -35.87 21.70 17.47
CA VAL A 3 -34.87 20.99 18.26
C VAL A 3 -33.70 21.92 18.58
N LYS A 4 -33.31 21.95 19.85
CA LYS A 4 -32.12 22.62 20.33
C LYS A 4 -31.12 21.61 20.82
N ILE A 5 -29.85 21.75 20.40
CA ILE A 5 -28.72 20.93 20.80
C ILE A 5 -27.47 21.76 21.12
N LEU A 6 -27.50 23.09 20.90
CA LEU A 6 -26.39 23.98 21.23
C LEU A 6 -26.48 24.49 22.68
N GLY A 7 -26.61 23.57 23.59
CA GLY A 7 -26.82 23.68 25.02
C GLY A 7 -27.64 22.48 25.53
N PRO A 8 -28.39 22.66 26.63
CA PRO A 8 -29.32 21.63 27.08
C PRO A 8 -30.28 21.22 25.97
N VAL A 9 -30.43 19.88 25.80
CA VAL A 9 -31.26 19.40 24.67
C VAL A 9 -32.73 19.60 24.95
N GLU A 10 -33.41 20.32 24.06
CA GLU A 10 -34.82 20.63 24.14
C GLU A 10 -35.54 20.39 22.81
N ILE A 11 -36.81 19.96 22.89
CA ILE A 11 -37.72 19.84 21.75
C ILE A 11 -38.98 20.67 21.95
N SER A 12 -39.48 21.24 20.87
CA SER A 12 -40.69 22.08 20.92
C SER A 12 -41.91 21.40 20.32
N ASP A 13 -43.06 21.45 21.02
CA ASP A 13 -44.36 21.07 20.52
C ASP A 13 -45.08 22.19 19.74
N GLY A 14 -44.37 23.31 19.51
CA GLY A 14 -44.90 24.53 18.88
C GLY A 14 -45.49 25.54 19.84
N ARG A 15 -45.67 25.21 21.14
CA ARG A 15 -46.18 26.09 22.22
C ARG A 15 -45.17 26.28 23.33
N ALA A 16 -44.42 25.24 23.69
CA ALA A 16 -43.43 25.23 24.75
C ALA A 16 -42.18 24.42 24.38
N TRP A 17 -41.07 24.65 25.10
CA TRP A 17 -39.85 23.88 25.02
C TRP A 17 -39.85 22.82 26.15
N HIS A 18 -39.56 21.59 25.80
CA HIS A 18 -39.51 20.44 26.69
C HIS A 18 -38.07 19.91 26.75
N PRO A 19 -37.46 19.85 27.91
CA PRO A 19 -36.13 19.29 28.07
C PRO A 19 -36.14 17.78 27.83
N VAL A 20 -35.15 17.28 27.07
CA VAL A 20 -34.99 15.86 26.81
C VAL A 20 -33.71 15.38 27.45
N THR A 21 -33.83 14.54 28.45
CA THR A 21 -32.69 14.09 29.26
C THR A 21 -32.50 12.57 29.17
N GLY A 22 -31.36 12.09 29.66
CA GLY A 22 -31.03 10.68 29.77
C GLY A 22 -31.09 9.95 28.42
N ARG A 23 -31.60 8.71 28.38
CA ARG A 23 -31.62 7.87 27.17
C ARG A 23 -32.48 8.43 26.04
N GLY A 24 -33.54 9.13 26.34
CA GLY A 24 -34.38 9.78 25.34
C GLY A 24 -33.61 10.85 24.59
N GLY A 25 -32.78 11.60 25.30
CA GLY A 25 -31.87 12.60 24.73
C GLY A 25 -30.77 11.98 23.89
N ALA A 26 -30.16 10.89 24.34
CA ALA A 26 -29.12 10.20 23.58
C ALA A 26 -29.69 9.60 22.26
N VAL A 27 -30.89 9.06 22.27
CA VAL A 27 -31.60 8.61 21.05
C VAL A 27 -31.88 9.80 20.12
N LEU A 28 -32.35 10.95 20.66
CA LEU A 28 -32.55 12.16 19.86
C LEU A 28 -31.21 12.68 19.28
N GLY A 29 -30.13 12.69 20.08
CA GLY A 29 -28.80 13.06 19.65
C GLY A 29 -28.31 12.23 18.46
N SER A 30 -28.45 10.90 18.51
CA SER A 30 -28.16 9.98 17.42
C SER A 30 -28.97 10.28 16.16
N LEU A 31 -30.25 10.61 16.29
CA LEU A 31 -31.13 10.95 15.17
C LEU A 31 -30.78 12.31 14.55
N VAL A 32 -30.47 13.32 15.35
CA VAL A 32 -30.07 14.66 14.90
C VAL A 32 -28.72 14.60 14.19
N ALA A 33 -27.77 13.88 14.76
CA ALA A 33 -26.43 13.77 14.18
C ALA A 33 -26.39 13.11 12.79
N ARG A 34 -27.43 12.29 12.48
CA ARG A 34 -27.56 11.62 11.18
C ARG A 34 -28.53 12.27 10.22
N ALA A 35 -29.37 13.19 10.69
CA ALA A 35 -30.31 13.88 9.80
C ALA A 35 -29.60 14.56 8.60
N PRO A 36 -30.12 14.48 7.38
CA PRO A 36 -31.40 13.92 6.94
C PRO A 36 -31.36 12.42 6.57
N ARG A 37 -30.41 11.63 7.02
CA ARG A 37 -30.33 10.19 6.75
C ARG A 37 -31.11 9.39 7.82
N PRO A 38 -31.78 8.28 7.44
CA PRO A 38 -32.41 7.41 8.43
C PRO A 38 -31.33 6.72 9.28
N ALA A 39 -31.55 6.66 10.60
CA ALA A 39 -30.75 5.89 11.54
C ALA A 39 -31.37 4.52 11.77
N THR A 40 -30.61 3.44 11.61
CA THR A 40 -31.06 2.10 11.95
C THR A 40 -31.18 1.92 13.47
N VAL A 41 -31.93 0.94 13.92
CA VAL A 41 -32.08 0.66 15.36
C VAL A 41 -30.72 0.25 15.96
N ASP A 42 -29.93 -0.50 15.21
CA ASP A 42 -28.60 -0.96 15.65
C ASP A 42 -27.62 0.22 15.79
N GLU A 43 -27.55 1.13 14.81
CA GLU A 43 -26.77 2.36 14.90
C GLU A 43 -27.15 3.25 16.09
N ILE A 44 -28.45 3.35 16.39
CA ILE A 44 -28.91 4.07 17.58
C ILE A 44 -28.48 3.35 18.86
N ILE A 45 -28.54 2.02 18.87
CA ILE A 45 -28.10 1.21 20.01
C ILE A 45 -26.58 1.40 20.22
N ASP A 46 -25.79 1.32 19.17
CA ASP A 46 -24.33 1.51 19.27
C ASP A 46 -23.99 2.90 19.80
N ASP A 47 -24.64 3.95 19.31
CA ASP A 47 -24.43 5.31 19.82
C ASP A 47 -24.82 5.50 21.29
N VAL A 48 -25.94 4.87 21.73
CA VAL A 48 -26.47 5.11 23.09
C VAL A 48 -25.82 4.24 24.14
N TRP A 49 -25.29 3.06 23.78
CA TRP A 49 -24.71 2.09 24.73
C TRP A 49 -23.24 1.75 24.48
N GLU A 50 -22.59 2.25 23.42
CA GLU A 50 -21.15 2.09 23.15
C GLU A 50 -20.67 0.63 23.30
N GLY A 51 -21.37 -0.33 22.65
CA GLY A 51 -21.03 -1.74 22.71
C GLY A 51 -21.45 -2.49 24.00
N ARG A 52 -22.12 -1.82 24.95
CA ARG A 52 -22.61 -2.42 26.20
C ARG A 52 -24.13 -2.50 26.26
N ALA A 53 -24.77 -2.78 25.14
CA ALA A 53 -26.22 -2.78 25.02
C ALA A 53 -26.86 -3.94 25.80
N PRO A 54 -27.92 -3.69 26.64
CA PRO A 54 -28.69 -4.75 27.25
C PRO A 54 -29.60 -5.43 26.22
N LYS A 55 -30.01 -6.66 26.47
CA LYS A 55 -30.95 -7.38 25.59
C LYS A 55 -32.27 -6.62 25.32
N SER A 56 -32.63 -5.70 26.20
CA SER A 56 -33.82 -4.84 26.09
C SER A 56 -33.55 -3.53 25.32
N ALA A 57 -32.35 -3.28 24.80
CA ALA A 57 -32.01 -2.04 24.11
C ALA A 57 -32.98 -1.70 22.95
N PRO A 58 -33.33 -2.62 22.04
CA PRO A 58 -34.29 -2.30 20.99
C PRO A 58 -35.65 -1.81 21.54
N THR A 59 -36.17 -2.45 22.57
CA THR A 59 -37.45 -2.03 23.22
C THR A 59 -37.33 -0.64 23.84
N GLN A 60 -36.18 -0.31 24.41
CA GLN A 60 -35.92 1.02 24.99
C GLN A 60 -35.78 2.11 23.91
N VAL A 61 -35.17 1.80 22.77
CA VAL A 61 -35.14 2.70 21.61
C VAL A 61 -36.57 2.96 21.11
N TYR A 62 -37.40 1.90 20.94
CA TYR A 62 -38.82 2.06 20.55
C TYR A 62 -39.61 2.92 21.51
N GLY A 63 -39.42 2.71 22.83
CA GLY A 63 -40.07 3.51 23.88
C GLY A 63 -39.62 4.98 23.85
N SER A 64 -38.35 5.25 23.62
CA SER A 64 -37.79 6.61 23.50
C SER A 64 -38.34 7.31 22.26
N VAL A 65 -38.32 6.64 21.12
CA VAL A 65 -38.87 7.17 19.84
C VAL A 65 -40.36 7.46 19.98
N HIS A 66 -41.10 6.62 20.67
CA HIS A 66 -42.54 6.85 20.91
C HIS A 66 -42.78 8.11 21.72
N LYS A 67 -42.01 8.32 22.82
CA LYS A 67 -42.09 9.54 23.64
C LYS A 67 -41.71 10.79 22.86
N LEU A 68 -40.62 10.74 22.07
CA LEU A 68 -40.21 11.85 21.23
C LEU A 68 -41.26 12.21 20.20
N ARG A 69 -41.96 11.20 19.61
CA ARG A 69 -43.07 11.42 18.70
C ARG A 69 -44.27 12.12 19.36
N GLN A 70 -44.58 11.82 20.60
CA GLN A 70 -45.70 12.47 21.30
C GLN A 70 -45.49 13.97 21.49
N VAL A 71 -44.21 14.42 21.67
CA VAL A 71 -43.86 15.85 21.80
C VAL A 71 -43.67 16.50 20.45
N LEU A 72 -43.02 15.81 19.50
CA LEU A 72 -42.79 16.30 18.13
C LEU A 72 -44.03 16.12 17.22
N HIS A 73 -45.21 15.86 17.80
CA HIS A 73 -46.44 15.64 17.03
C HIS A 73 -47.07 16.97 16.61
N ASP A 74 -47.40 17.03 15.37
CA ASP A 74 -48.14 17.97 14.59
C ASP A 74 -48.65 19.31 15.16
N GLY A 75 -47.92 20.33 14.78
CA GLY A 75 -48.52 21.58 14.29
C GLY A 75 -48.14 21.73 12.82
N ASP A 76 -48.81 22.57 12.09
CA ASP A 76 -48.78 22.82 10.62
C ASP A 76 -47.38 22.93 9.92
N ASP A 77 -46.27 22.76 10.60
CA ASP A 77 -44.90 22.98 10.16
C ASP A 77 -44.00 21.71 10.04
N GLY A 78 -44.57 20.54 9.99
CA GLY A 78 -43.91 19.38 9.38
C GLY A 78 -42.66 18.78 10.04
N ALA A 79 -42.43 18.96 11.34
CA ALA A 79 -41.42 18.18 12.05
C ALA A 79 -41.92 16.75 12.29
N VAL A 80 -41.32 15.74 11.69
CA VAL A 80 -41.83 14.37 11.82
C VAL A 80 -40.69 13.40 12.01
N LEU A 81 -40.72 12.70 13.13
CA LEU A 81 -39.94 11.50 13.34
C LEU A 81 -40.69 10.32 12.67
N ARG A 82 -40.26 9.94 11.45
CA ARG A 82 -40.88 8.90 10.62
C ARG A 82 -40.17 7.56 10.77
N ARG A 83 -40.89 6.48 10.61
CA ARG A 83 -40.32 5.16 10.39
C ARG A 83 -40.01 5.01 8.90
N SER A 84 -38.82 4.64 8.58
CA SER A 84 -38.35 4.26 7.24
C SER A 84 -38.15 2.75 7.20
N ASP A 85 -38.04 2.16 6.00
CA ASP A 85 -37.71 0.75 5.82
C ASP A 85 -36.35 0.38 6.45
N LYS A 86 -35.44 1.38 6.59
CA LYS A 86 -34.11 1.21 7.17
C LYS A 86 -33.96 1.67 8.62
N GLY A 87 -35.02 2.15 9.29
CA GLY A 87 -34.91 2.65 10.66
C GLY A 87 -35.81 3.86 10.94
N TYR A 88 -35.26 4.89 11.61
CA TYR A 88 -35.98 6.12 11.96
C TYR A 88 -35.35 7.33 11.29
N LEU A 89 -36.17 8.20 10.72
CA LEU A 89 -35.77 9.43 10.07
C LEU A 89 -36.33 10.63 10.84
N LEU A 90 -35.45 11.53 11.27
CA LEU A 90 -35.86 12.83 11.80
C LEU A 90 -35.90 13.85 10.64
N SER A 91 -37.10 14.25 10.26
CA SER A 91 -37.36 15.22 9.17
C SER A 91 -37.79 16.55 9.79
N VAL A 92 -36.81 17.34 10.23
CA VAL A 92 -37.03 18.74 10.62
C VAL A 92 -36.84 19.60 9.37
N GLY A 93 -37.77 20.56 9.15
CA GLY A 93 -37.67 21.48 8.00
C GLY A 93 -36.33 22.26 7.98
N PRO A 94 -36.01 22.95 6.90
CA PRO A 94 -34.82 23.78 6.84
C PRO A 94 -34.72 24.71 8.06
N LEU A 95 -33.59 24.73 8.73
CA LEU A 95 -33.35 25.47 9.98
C LEU A 95 -34.20 24.98 11.16
N GLY A 96 -34.68 23.75 11.14
CA GLY A 96 -35.46 23.14 12.21
C GLY A 96 -34.64 22.80 13.45
N VAL A 97 -33.34 22.59 13.31
CA VAL A 97 -32.36 22.42 14.39
C VAL A 97 -31.59 23.72 14.58
N ASP A 98 -31.27 24.09 15.82
CA ASP A 98 -30.46 25.27 16.14
C ASP A 98 -29.06 25.18 15.53
N ALA A 99 -28.48 24.00 15.46
CA ALA A 99 -27.21 23.77 14.79
C ALA A 99 -27.22 24.09 13.30
N ASP A 100 -28.32 23.78 12.57
CA ASP A 100 -28.44 24.13 11.15
C ASP A 100 -28.55 25.64 10.97
N ARG A 101 -29.28 26.30 11.87
CA ARG A 101 -29.42 27.76 11.87
C ARG A 101 -28.09 28.44 12.15
N PHE A 102 -27.33 27.91 13.12
CA PHE A 102 -25.99 28.36 13.41
C PHE A 102 -25.08 28.18 12.21
N ALA A 103 -25.03 26.99 11.61
CA ALA A 103 -24.15 26.71 10.47
C ALA A 103 -24.47 27.63 9.26
N SER A 104 -25.75 27.80 8.94
CA SER A 104 -26.17 28.70 7.86
C SER A 104 -25.86 30.17 8.15
N GLY A 105 -26.02 30.61 9.40
CA GLY A 105 -25.64 31.95 9.82
C GLY A 105 -24.15 32.22 9.72
N VAL A 106 -23.31 31.23 10.09
CA VAL A 106 -21.86 31.31 9.96
C VAL A 106 -21.46 31.36 8.47
N GLU A 107 -22.03 30.49 7.64
CA GLU A 107 -21.78 30.49 6.20
C GLU A 107 -22.07 31.85 5.58
N SER A 108 -23.26 32.41 5.86
CA SER A 108 -23.63 33.75 5.39
C SER A 108 -22.70 34.85 5.89
N GLY A 109 -22.29 34.79 7.17
CA GLY A 109 -21.37 35.74 7.75
C GLY A 109 -19.96 35.64 7.16
N LEU A 110 -19.46 34.44 6.87
CA LEU A 110 -18.19 34.26 6.19
C LEU A 110 -18.22 34.72 4.73
N ASP A 111 -19.35 34.60 4.04
CA ASP A 111 -19.51 35.12 2.67
C ASP A 111 -19.47 36.64 2.67
N LEU A 112 -20.14 37.29 3.62
CA LEU A 112 -20.06 38.74 3.81
C LEU A 112 -18.63 39.16 4.15
N PHE A 113 -17.94 38.45 4.99
CA PHE A 113 -16.54 38.72 5.32
C PHE A 113 -15.63 38.63 4.08
N ARG A 114 -15.78 37.57 3.25
CA ARG A 114 -15.03 37.42 1.99
C ARG A 114 -15.32 38.52 0.96
N THR A 115 -16.53 39.06 0.96
CA THR A 115 -16.92 40.16 0.05
C THR A 115 -16.50 41.55 0.58
N GLY A 116 -15.90 41.63 1.78
CA GLY A 116 -15.41 42.85 2.38
C GLY A 116 -16.48 43.69 3.08
N LEU A 117 -17.69 43.15 3.26
CA LEU A 117 -18.79 43.75 4.02
C LEU A 117 -18.61 43.41 5.50
N LEU A 118 -17.62 44.09 6.14
CA LEU A 118 -17.09 43.63 7.44
C LEU A 118 -18.06 43.95 8.60
N GLU A 119 -18.80 45.07 8.55
CA GLU A 119 -19.83 45.40 9.56
C GLU A 119 -20.95 44.34 9.52
N GLU A 120 -21.50 44.11 8.32
CA GLU A 120 -22.55 43.10 8.12
C GLU A 120 -22.09 41.71 8.45
N ALA A 121 -20.84 41.37 8.14
CA ALA A 121 -20.22 40.10 8.50
C ALA A 121 -20.13 39.91 10.03
N SER A 122 -19.70 40.96 10.76
CA SER A 122 -19.63 40.94 12.22
C SER A 122 -21.02 40.72 12.83
N ASP A 123 -22.03 41.44 12.31
CA ASP A 123 -23.41 41.32 12.80
C ASP A 123 -24.00 39.93 12.53
N ALA A 124 -23.80 39.38 11.32
CA ALA A 124 -24.26 38.05 10.94
C ALA A 124 -23.61 36.94 11.76
N LEU A 125 -22.28 37.01 11.95
CA LEU A 125 -21.55 36.10 12.77
C LEU A 125 -21.92 36.23 14.25
N GLY A 126 -22.14 37.43 14.75
CA GLY A 126 -22.65 37.72 16.09
C GLY A 126 -24.03 37.12 16.35
N ALA A 127 -24.95 37.29 15.39
CA ALA A 127 -26.29 36.67 15.45
C ALA A 127 -26.24 35.15 15.43
N ALA A 128 -25.34 34.57 14.60
CA ALA A 128 -25.11 33.12 14.56
C ALA A 128 -24.58 32.61 15.90
N LEU A 129 -23.58 33.25 16.48
CA LEU A 129 -22.99 32.90 17.78
C LEU A 129 -24.02 33.05 18.93
N GLY A 130 -24.97 33.96 18.83
CA GLY A 130 -26.05 34.15 19.78
C GLY A 130 -27.03 32.99 19.89
N VAL A 131 -26.96 32.01 19.00
CA VAL A 131 -27.77 30.77 19.06
C VAL A 131 -27.23 29.78 20.12
N TRP A 132 -25.98 29.94 20.57
CA TRP A 132 -25.36 29.08 21.55
C TRP A 132 -25.77 29.42 22.98
N HIS A 133 -26.19 28.36 23.72
CA HIS A 133 -26.64 28.50 25.12
C HIS A 133 -25.85 27.62 26.10
N GLY A 134 -24.89 26.81 25.60
CA GLY A 134 -24.06 25.89 26.36
C GLY A 134 -23.24 24.98 25.47
N ASP A 135 -22.66 23.93 26.02
CA ASP A 135 -21.94 22.92 25.24
C ASP A 135 -22.95 22.08 24.43
N PRO A 136 -22.60 21.68 23.20
CA PRO A 136 -23.51 20.86 22.41
C PRO A 136 -23.88 19.56 23.09
N PHE A 137 -25.18 19.23 23.11
CA PHE A 137 -25.75 18.08 23.81
C PHE A 137 -25.53 18.08 25.34
N ASP A 138 -25.45 19.23 25.96
CA ASP A 138 -25.21 19.36 27.41
C ASP A 138 -26.22 18.50 28.22
N GLY A 139 -25.66 17.78 29.22
CA GLY A 139 -26.42 16.88 30.07
C GLY A 139 -26.75 15.51 29.49
N LEU A 140 -26.24 15.17 28.30
CA LEU A 140 -26.41 13.84 27.69
C LEU A 140 -25.13 13.01 27.74
N PRO A 141 -25.23 11.67 27.87
CA PRO A 141 -24.05 10.81 27.68
C PRO A 141 -23.58 10.93 26.22
N PRO A 142 -22.27 11.10 25.98
CA PRO A 142 -21.73 11.29 24.66
C PRO A 142 -21.81 9.99 23.85
N GLY A 143 -22.69 9.92 22.86
CA GLY A 143 -22.66 8.88 21.83
C GLY A 143 -21.72 9.29 20.68
N SER A 144 -21.14 8.30 19.96
CA SER A 144 -20.12 8.54 18.94
C SER A 144 -20.52 9.56 17.86
N ALA A 145 -21.76 9.47 17.36
CA ALA A 145 -22.28 10.39 16.36
C ALA A 145 -22.54 11.81 16.91
N ALA A 146 -23.04 11.92 18.14
CA ALA A 146 -23.25 13.21 18.80
C ALA A 146 -21.90 13.89 19.12
N THR A 147 -20.91 13.13 19.56
CA THR A 147 -19.53 13.62 19.81
C THR A 147 -18.89 14.15 18.54
N ALA A 148 -18.99 13.44 17.42
CA ALA A 148 -18.48 13.89 16.13
C ALA A 148 -19.14 15.20 15.65
N LEU A 149 -20.47 15.32 15.84
CA LEU A 149 -21.20 16.53 15.51
C LEU A 149 -20.83 17.68 16.45
N SER A 150 -20.67 17.43 17.77
CA SER A 150 -20.22 18.45 18.72
C SER A 150 -18.89 19.03 18.34
N LEU A 151 -17.89 18.18 18.06
CA LEU A 151 -16.55 18.63 17.64
C LEU A 151 -16.60 19.49 16.36
N ARG A 152 -17.42 19.08 15.38
CA ARG A 152 -17.60 19.88 14.16
C ARG A 152 -18.21 21.24 14.44
N LEU A 153 -19.24 21.31 15.32
CA LEU A 153 -19.92 22.55 15.69
C LEU A 153 -18.99 23.46 16.49
N GLU A 154 -18.20 22.94 17.41
CA GLU A 154 -17.21 23.69 18.17
C GLU A 154 -16.11 24.29 17.27
N ASN A 155 -15.62 23.54 16.30
CA ASN A 155 -14.66 24.05 15.31
C ASN A 155 -15.27 25.19 14.47
N LEU A 156 -16.53 25.04 14.06
CA LEU A 156 -17.25 26.07 13.33
C LEU A 156 -17.47 27.32 14.18
N ARG A 157 -17.79 27.14 15.49
CA ARG A 157 -17.91 28.25 16.48
C ARG A 157 -16.59 28.98 16.61
N ALA A 158 -15.49 28.29 16.77
CA ALA A 158 -14.17 28.87 16.90
C ALA A 158 -13.78 29.70 15.66
N SER A 159 -14.13 29.22 14.46
CA SER A 159 -13.95 29.96 13.20
C SER A 159 -14.84 31.21 13.15
N ALA A 160 -16.10 31.11 13.54
CA ALA A 160 -17.01 32.26 13.58
C ALA A 160 -16.56 33.36 14.54
N VAL A 161 -16.11 32.98 15.74
CA VAL A 161 -15.55 33.94 16.72
C VAL A 161 -14.32 34.64 16.15
N GLN A 162 -13.40 33.90 15.55
CA GLN A 162 -12.17 34.45 14.97
C GLN A 162 -12.49 35.50 13.88
N HIS A 163 -13.29 35.14 12.89
CA HIS A 163 -13.61 36.07 11.80
C HIS A 163 -14.44 37.26 12.25
N ARG A 164 -15.33 37.09 13.25
CA ARG A 164 -16.07 38.23 13.84
C ARG A 164 -15.11 39.22 14.52
N LEU A 165 -14.15 38.71 15.30
CA LEU A 165 -13.16 39.57 15.97
C LEU A 165 -12.27 40.28 14.93
N GLU A 166 -11.85 39.58 13.87
CA GLU A 166 -11.08 40.13 12.77
C GLU A 166 -11.87 41.24 12.06
N ALA A 167 -13.13 41.01 11.72
CA ALA A 167 -14.02 41.97 11.12
C ALA A 167 -14.13 43.26 11.99
N ARG A 168 -14.36 43.12 13.29
CA ARG A 168 -14.45 44.23 14.23
C ARG A 168 -13.15 45.02 14.34
N ILE A 169 -12.01 44.34 14.31
CA ILE A 169 -10.69 45.00 14.30
C ILE A 169 -10.51 45.83 13.03
N GLU A 170 -10.89 45.32 11.88
CA GLU A 170 -10.77 46.03 10.60
C GLU A 170 -11.80 47.17 10.47
N CYS A 171 -12.96 47.08 11.16
CA CYS A 171 -13.94 48.17 11.28
C CYS A 171 -13.50 49.26 12.27
N GLY A 172 -12.38 49.11 12.97
CA GLY A 172 -11.84 50.14 13.87
C GLY A 172 -12.25 49.98 15.34
N GLU A 173 -12.96 48.92 15.72
CA GLU A 173 -13.39 48.62 17.11
C GLU A 173 -12.28 48.01 17.97
N HIS A 174 -11.04 48.46 17.83
CA HIS A 174 -9.88 47.85 18.42
C HIS A 174 -9.95 47.75 19.96
N ALA A 175 -10.41 48.80 20.62
CA ALA A 175 -10.46 48.86 22.09
C ALA A 175 -11.53 47.91 22.66
N ASP A 176 -12.64 47.75 21.96
CA ASP A 176 -13.82 47.01 22.43
C ASP A 176 -13.63 45.50 22.34
N VAL A 177 -12.75 45.04 21.45
CA VAL A 177 -12.49 43.59 21.27
C VAL A 177 -11.37 43.06 22.15
N ILE A 178 -10.55 43.92 22.79
CA ILE A 178 -9.40 43.48 23.60
C ILE A 178 -9.83 42.56 24.74
N GLY A 179 -10.91 42.88 25.45
CA GLY A 179 -11.41 42.06 26.53
C GLY A 179 -11.81 40.64 26.08
N GLU A 180 -12.54 40.57 24.96
CA GLU A 180 -12.97 39.30 24.37
C GLU A 180 -11.77 38.51 23.85
N LEU A 181 -10.79 39.17 23.24
CA LEU A 181 -9.56 38.54 22.79
C LEU A 181 -8.74 37.94 23.93
N HIS A 182 -8.62 38.60 25.05
CA HIS A 182 -7.97 38.06 26.27
C HIS A 182 -8.68 36.78 26.75
N GLU A 183 -10.02 36.79 26.81
CA GLU A 183 -10.78 35.60 27.20
C GLU A 183 -10.57 34.44 26.20
N GLN A 184 -10.48 34.72 24.93
CA GLN A 184 -10.26 33.70 23.88
C GLN A 184 -8.84 33.13 23.91
N VAL A 185 -7.80 33.95 24.13
CA VAL A 185 -6.42 33.45 24.24
C VAL A 185 -6.21 32.67 25.54
N ASP A 186 -6.89 33.01 26.63
CA ASP A 186 -6.84 32.25 27.89
C ASP A 186 -7.52 30.88 27.75
N ARG A 187 -8.61 30.81 26.98
CA ARG A 187 -9.35 29.57 26.70
C ARG A 187 -8.64 28.68 25.69
N HIS A 188 -7.91 29.29 24.74
CA HIS A 188 -7.23 28.61 23.63
C HIS A 188 -5.77 29.10 23.51
N PRO A 189 -4.89 28.82 24.48
CA PRO A 189 -3.57 29.43 24.59
C PRO A 189 -2.60 29.08 23.46
N PHE A 190 -2.88 28.03 22.70
CA PHE A 190 -2.05 27.57 21.59
C PHE A 190 -2.54 28.07 20.21
N ARG A 191 -3.63 28.81 20.15
CA ARG A 191 -4.14 29.39 18.89
C ARG A 191 -3.50 30.76 18.63
N GLU A 192 -2.38 30.74 17.92
CA GLU A 192 -1.59 31.94 17.60
C GLU A 192 -2.36 33.01 16.81
N ASP A 193 -3.40 32.63 16.05
CA ASP A 193 -4.25 33.58 15.32
C ASP A 193 -4.94 34.57 16.27
N LEU A 194 -5.46 34.09 17.39
CA LEU A 194 -6.09 34.90 18.42
C LEU A 194 -5.09 35.86 19.07
N TRP A 195 -3.89 35.38 19.35
CA TRP A 195 -2.81 36.23 19.85
C TRP A 195 -2.42 37.31 18.87
N ARG A 196 -2.32 37.00 17.58
CA ARG A 196 -2.05 38.01 16.53
C ARG A 196 -3.10 39.09 16.52
N HIS A 197 -4.38 38.72 16.59
CA HIS A 197 -5.48 39.69 16.65
C HIS A 197 -5.38 40.56 17.92
N LEU A 198 -5.04 39.99 19.07
CA LEU A 198 -4.83 40.71 20.31
C LEU A 198 -3.68 41.71 20.17
N LEU A 199 -2.52 41.30 19.63
CA LEU A 199 -1.37 42.18 19.40
C LEU A 199 -1.73 43.36 18.50
N VAL A 200 -2.46 43.10 17.40
CA VAL A 200 -2.92 44.14 16.46
C VAL A 200 -3.90 45.08 17.12
N ALA A 201 -4.88 44.56 17.87
CA ALA A 201 -5.88 45.37 18.56
C ALA A 201 -5.25 46.28 19.65
N LEU A 202 -4.34 45.75 20.43
CA LEU A 202 -3.59 46.50 21.44
C LEU A 202 -2.76 47.63 20.79
N TYR A 203 -2.01 47.30 19.74
CA TYR A 203 -1.18 48.28 19.04
C TYR A 203 -2.02 49.43 18.42
N ARG A 204 -3.10 49.06 17.68
CA ARG A 204 -3.99 50.06 17.04
C ARG A 204 -4.75 50.87 18.08
N SER A 205 -4.90 50.39 19.30
CA SER A 205 -5.48 51.13 20.43
C SER A 205 -4.45 52.03 21.19
N GLY A 206 -3.20 52.10 20.68
CA GLY A 206 -2.14 52.86 21.30
C GLY A 206 -1.48 52.22 22.52
N ARG A 207 -1.78 50.94 22.79
CA ARG A 207 -1.28 50.15 23.93
C ARG A 207 -0.07 49.29 23.53
N GLU A 208 0.94 49.88 22.87
CA GLU A 208 2.11 49.26 22.30
C GLU A 208 2.88 48.42 23.33
N ALA A 209 3.09 48.96 24.55
CA ALA A 209 3.80 48.29 25.60
C ALA A 209 3.12 46.97 26.05
N GLU A 210 1.79 46.99 26.12
CA GLU A 210 1.01 45.78 26.45
C GLU A 210 1.03 44.74 25.30
N ALA A 211 1.00 45.18 24.06
CA ALA A 211 1.17 44.26 22.91
C ALA A 211 2.51 43.52 22.98
N LEU A 212 3.60 44.20 23.33
CA LEU A 212 4.91 43.57 23.47
C LEU A 212 4.94 42.62 24.67
N GLN A 213 4.26 42.96 25.76
CA GLN A 213 4.13 42.10 26.95
C GLN A 213 3.34 40.81 26.63
N GLU A 214 2.22 40.92 25.90
CA GLU A 214 1.40 39.78 25.50
C GLU A 214 2.13 38.86 24.51
N TYR A 215 2.96 39.41 23.63
CA TYR A 215 3.84 38.59 22.82
C TYR A 215 4.85 37.80 23.64
N GLY A 216 5.42 38.44 24.68
CA GLY A 216 6.30 37.75 25.65
C GLY A 216 5.59 36.59 26.39
N ARG A 217 4.32 36.81 26.76
CA ARG A 217 3.46 35.79 27.38
C ARG A 217 3.19 34.62 26.41
N LEU A 218 2.81 34.90 25.15
CA LEU A 218 2.64 33.88 24.14
C LEU A 218 3.90 33.06 23.96
N ARG A 219 5.05 33.72 23.79
CA ARG A 219 6.34 33.05 23.59
C ARG A 219 6.66 32.13 24.77
N GLN A 220 6.47 32.59 26.00
CA GLN A 220 6.68 31.80 27.19
C GLN A 220 5.75 30.58 27.22
N THR A 221 4.45 30.76 26.94
CA THR A 221 3.47 29.67 26.89
C THR A 221 3.86 28.60 25.85
N LEU A 222 4.23 29.01 24.65
CA LEU A 222 4.62 28.08 23.60
C LEU A 222 5.94 27.38 23.90
N THR A 223 6.92 28.11 24.48
CA THR A 223 8.23 27.51 24.81
C THR A 223 8.10 26.53 25.98
N VAL A 224 7.33 26.85 27.04
CA VAL A 224 7.19 26.00 28.23
C VAL A 224 6.32 24.77 27.93
N GLU A 225 5.19 24.94 27.25
CA GLU A 225 4.20 23.87 27.06
C GLU A 225 4.44 23.03 25.80
N LEU A 226 4.94 23.64 24.71
CA LEU A 226 5.12 22.97 23.43
C LEU A 226 6.59 22.88 22.99
N GLY A 227 7.52 23.59 23.64
CA GLY A 227 8.92 23.63 23.26
C GLY A 227 9.20 24.35 21.93
N THR A 228 8.30 25.23 21.49
CA THR A 228 8.37 25.92 20.20
C THR A 228 8.38 27.45 20.38
N ASP A 229 9.03 28.16 19.47
CA ASP A 229 8.85 29.63 19.33
C ASP A 229 7.56 29.95 18.54
N PRO A 230 6.99 31.16 18.71
CA PRO A 230 5.85 31.60 17.93
C PRO A 230 6.07 31.48 16.42
N SER A 231 5.00 31.24 15.67
CA SER A 231 5.03 31.11 14.22
C SER A 231 5.60 32.35 13.55
N ARG A 232 6.17 32.17 12.35
CA ARG A 232 6.75 33.30 11.58
C ARG A 232 5.77 34.42 11.31
N THR A 233 4.48 34.13 11.15
CA THR A 233 3.42 35.12 10.96
C THR A 233 3.22 35.93 12.22
N THR A 234 3.25 35.33 13.39
CA THR A 234 3.14 36.02 14.69
C THR A 234 4.40 36.83 14.99
N GLN A 235 5.58 36.28 14.68
CA GLN A 235 6.84 37.01 14.78
C GLN A 235 6.88 38.22 13.83
N ALA A 236 6.31 38.12 12.63
CA ALA A 236 6.25 39.22 11.69
C ALA A 236 5.37 40.37 12.20
N VAL A 237 4.22 40.05 12.82
CA VAL A 237 3.37 41.07 13.47
C VAL A 237 4.11 41.77 14.61
N TYR A 238 4.82 41.00 15.45
CA TYR A 238 5.64 41.54 16.53
C TYR A 238 6.73 42.51 15.99
N GLN A 239 7.44 42.13 14.90
CA GLN A 239 8.43 43.00 14.26
C GLN A 239 7.79 44.29 13.68
N GLN A 240 6.62 44.17 13.07
CA GLN A 240 5.89 45.32 12.56
C GLN A 240 5.46 46.29 13.69
N ILE A 241 5.14 45.76 14.87
CA ILE A 241 4.85 46.58 16.06
C ILE A 241 6.12 47.29 16.53
N LEU A 242 7.26 46.57 16.67
CA LEU A 242 8.54 47.17 17.04
C LEU A 242 9.00 48.23 16.05
N ASP A 243 8.85 48.00 14.76
CA ASP A 243 9.23 48.92 13.70
C ASP A 243 8.22 50.07 13.49
N ARG A 244 7.08 50.06 14.21
CA ARG A 244 5.94 50.99 14.06
C ARG A 244 5.41 51.07 12.62
N ARG A 245 5.38 49.92 11.92
CA ARG A 245 4.97 49.80 10.51
C ARG A 245 3.63 49.11 10.33
N LEU A 246 2.89 48.80 11.38
CA LEU A 246 1.57 48.19 11.24
C LEU A 246 0.62 49.25 10.64
N PRO A 247 -0.06 48.96 9.52
CA PRO A 247 -0.94 49.95 8.87
C PRO A 247 -2.13 50.29 9.78
N PRO A 248 -2.61 51.53 9.75
CA PRO A 248 -3.85 51.93 10.42
C PRO A 248 -5.03 51.16 9.81
N ALA A 249 -6.09 50.96 10.59
CA ALA A 249 -7.32 50.34 10.10
C ALA A 249 -7.89 51.18 8.93
N ALA A 250 -8.54 50.51 7.97
CA ALA A 250 -9.25 51.18 6.90
C ALA A 250 -10.42 51.99 7.51
N SER A 251 -10.27 53.30 7.60
CA SER A 251 -11.32 54.17 8.10
C SER A 251 -12.45 54.22 7.10
N SER A 252 -13.67 53.86 7.50
CA SER A 252 -14.91 54.12 6.75
C SER A 252 -15.12 55.65 6.61
N ALA A 253 -14.56 56.26 5.55
CA ALA A 253 -14.85 57.62 5.20
C ALA A 253 -16.23 57.67 4.55
N VAL A 254 -17.15 58.27 5.24
CA VAL A 254 -18.48 58.69 4.74
C VAL A 254 -18.30 59.46 3.40
N VAL A 255 -18.79 58.87 2.30
CA VAL A 255 -18.80 59.53 1.00
C VAL A 255 -19.89 60.58 0.98
N GLY A 256 -19.51 61.81 1.29
CA GLY A 256 -20.30 62.99 0.93
C GLY A 256 -20.20 63.25 -0.57
N LEU A 257 -21.36 63.26 -1.24
CA LEU A 257 -21.53 63.66 -2.64
C LEU A 257 -21.01 65.06 -2.84
N VAL A 258 -19.91 65.25 -3.59
CA VAL A 258 -19.56 66.53 -4.22
C VAL A 258 -19.30 66.29 -5.71
N GLN A 259 -20.08 67.03 -6.52
CA GLN A 259 -20.07 67.13 -7.98
C GLN A 259 -18.67 67.47 -8.54
N ALA A 260 -18.32 66.78 -9.62
CA ALA A 260 -17.12 66.99 -10.40
C ALA A 260 -17.21 68.27 -11.25
N PRO A 261 -16.10 69.02 -11.47
CA PRO A 261 -15.90 69.82 -12.65
C PRO A 261 -15.07 69.08 -13.71
N ALA A 262 -15.40 69.34 -14.97
CA ALA A 262 -14.87 68.79 -16.20
C ALA A 262 -13.37 69.12 -16.43
N PRO A 263 -12.70 68.38 -17.36
CA PRO A 263 -11.26 68.20 -17.40
C PRO A 263 -10.50 69.32 -18.08
N ALA A 264 -9.33 69.65 -17.53
CA ALA A 264 -8.33 70.45 -18.21
C ALA A 264 -7.11 69.59 -18.50
N ASP A 265 -6.66 69.63 -19.75
CA ASP A 265 -5.46 68.95 -20.25
C ASP A 265 -4.21 69.26 -19.45
N LEU A 266 -3.48 68.19 -19.02
CA LEU A 266 -2.08 68.26 -18.66
C LEU A 266 -1.36 66.99 -19.12
N PRO A 267 -0.07 67.08 -19.47
CA PRO A 267 0.60 66.09 -20.29
C PRO A 267 1.01 64.82 -19.51
N HIS A 268 0.99 63.74 -20.23
CA HIS A 268 1.48 62.43 -19.78
C HIS A 268 2.93 62.49 -19.29
N ALA A 269 3.12 62.30 -18.00
CA ALA A 269 4.35 61.77 -17.44
C ALA A 269 3.98 60.53 -16.65
N GLU A 270 4.26 59.36 -17.19
CA GLU A 270 4.18 58.08 -16.46
C GLU A 270 5.20 58.08 -15.32
N PRO A 271 4.80 57.85 -14.08
CA PRO A 271 5.76 57.36 -13.09
C PRO A 271 5.91 55.88 -13.33
N THR A 272 7.01 55.48 -13.87
CA THR A 272 7.55 54.12 -13.73
C THR A 272 7.70 53.84 -12.24
N ALA A 273 6.60 53.34 -11.62
CA ALA A 273 6.67 52.70 -10.32
C ALA A 273 7.51 51.43 -10.51
N ALA A 274 8.72 51.43 -9.98
CA ALA A 274 9.52 50.26 -9.86
C ALA A 274 8.71 49.19 -9.05
N THR A 275 8.08 48.26 -9.77
CA THR A 275 7.30 47.21 -9.15
C THR A 275 8.29 46.32 -8.38
N THR A 276 8.13 46.30 -7.08
CA THR A 276 8.94 45.39 -6.21
C THR A 276 8.81 43.97 -6.77
N PRO A 277 9.91 43.29 -7.06
CA PRO A 277 9.85 41.94 -7.61
C PRO A 277 9.12 41.01 -6.64
N VAL A 278 8.21 40.19 -7.17
CA VAL A 278 7.47 39.16 -6.39
C VAL A 278 8.47 38.07 -5.96
N ARG A 279 8.55 37.82 -4.65
CA ARG A 279 9.46 36.77 -4.08
C ARG A 279 8.73 35.95 -3.03
N GLN A 280 8.00 34.94 -3.47
CA GLN A 280 7.13 34.11 -2.61
C GLN A 280 7.66 32.69 -2.36
N LEU A 281 8.88 32.34 -2.80
CA LEU A 281 9.43 31.00 -2.57
C LEU A 281 9.61 30.73 -1.07
N PRO A 282 9.09 29.60 -0.55
CA PRO A 282 9.30 29.18 0.82
C PRO A 282 10.78 29.01 1.15
N PRO A 283 11.18 29.08 2.44
CA PRO A 283 12.54 28.77 2.86
C PRO A 283 12.88 27.31 2.52
N GLY A 284 14.15 27.07 2.18
CA GLY A 284 14.66 25.70 2.04
C GLY A 284 14.81 25.03 3.40
N VAL A 285 14.71 23.70 3.43
CA VAL A 285 14.98 22.89 4.64
C VAL A 285 16.49 22.69 4.79
N ALA A 286 17.02 22.94 6.01
CA ALA A 286 18.47 22.87 6.27
C ALA A 286 19.00 21.42 6.24
N ASP A 287 18.16 20.46 6.53
CA ASP A 287 18.49 19.03 6.59
C ASP A 287 18.19 18.28 5.27
N PHE A 288 18.01 19.00 4.15
CA PHE A 288 17.81 18.38 2.82
C PHE A 288 18.97 17.44 2.48
N ALA A 289 18.67 16.18 2.17
CA ALA A 289 19.66 15.15 1.90
C ALA A 289 19.31 14.35 0.65
N GLY A 290 20.34 13.95 -0.11
CA GLY A 290 20.17 13.16 -1.33
C GLY A 290 19.62 13.93 -2.53
N ARG A 291 19.00 13.19 -3.45
CA ARG A 291 18.36 13.73 -4.67
C ARG A 291 19.33 14.41 -5.64
N THR A 292 20.59 14.01 -5.62
CA THR A 292 21.62 14.63 -6.47
C THR A 292 21.31 14.42 -7.96
N GLN A 293 20.79 13.25 -8.32
CA GLN A 293 20.47 12.94 -9.73
C GLN A 293 19.31 13.80 -10.23
N GLU A 294 18.28 13.98 -9.40
CA GLU A 294 17.11 14.80 -9.73
C GLU A 294 17.45 16.29 -9.83
N VAL A 295 18.37 16.77 -8.99
CA VAL A 295 18.89 18.14 -9.08
C VAL A 295 19.65 18.35 -10.38
N VAL A 296 20.57 17.45 -10.72
CA VAL A 296 21.34 17.50 -11.99
C VAL A 296 20.40 17.40 -13.20
N ALA A 297 19.37 16.54 -13.14
CA ALA A 297 18.39 16.43 -14.22
C ALA A 297 17.65 17.76 -14.45
N LEU A 298 17.19 18.43 -13.38
CA LEU A 298 16.55 19.74 -13.52
C LEU A 298 17.51 20.77 -14.09
N GLU A 299 18.73 20.83 -13.60
CA GLU A 299 19.75 21.76 -14.14
C GLU A 299 19.98 21.51 -15.62
N SER A 300 19.98 20.25 -16.06
CA SER A 300 20.07 19.91 -17.48
C SER A 300 18.85 20.39 -18.28
N PHE A 301 17.64 20.27 -17.72
CA PHE A 301 16.42 20.78 -18.35
C PHE A 301 16.45 22.31 -18.50
N VAL A 302 16.92 23.02 -17.45
CA VAL A 302 17.06 24.49 -17.47
C VAL A 302 18.11 24.96 -18.48
N HIS A 303 19.22 24.22 -18.61
CA HIS A 303 20.29 24.56 -19.57
C HIS A 303 19.93 24.20 -21.02
N GLY A 304 19.17 23.13 -21.21
CA GLY A 304 18.76 22.65 -22.52
C GLY A 304 17.40 23.22 -23.01
N HIS A 305 16.85 24.22 -22.33
CA HIS A 305 15.60 24.86 -22.73
C HIS A 305 15.89 26.08 -23.62
N ASP A 306 15.73 25.92 -24.94
CA ASP A 306 16.01 26.95 -25.93
C ASP A 306 14.72 27.49 -26.63
N SER A 307 13.54 27.11 -26.16
CA SER A 307 12.28 27.59 -26.74
C SER A 307 12.01 29.05 -26.36
N PRO A 308 11.89 29.98 -27.33
CA PRO A 308 11.58 31.38 -27.02
C PRO A 308 10.10 31.58 -26.62
N ASP A 309 9.20 30.72 -27.14
CA ASP A 309 7.75 30.92 -27.12
C ASP A 309 6.99 30.06 -26.11
N ALA A 310 7.70 29.16 -25.40
CA ALA A 310 7.09 28.27 -24.42
C ALA A 310 7.92 28.17 -23.13
N PRO A 311 7.30 28.22 -21.94
CA PRO A 311 8.03 28.11 -20.68
C PRO A 311 8.59 26.70 -20.50
N LEU A 312 9.67 26.58 -19.74
CA LEU A 312 10.10 25.31 -19.22
C LEU A 312 9.09 24.82 -18.19
N VAL A 313 8.41 23.72 -18.44
CA VAL A 313 7.51 23.08 -17.48
C VAL A 313 8.10 21.75 -17.01
N VAL A 314 8.30 21.63 -15.71
CA VAL A 314 8.80 20.38 -15.10
C VAL A 314 7.76 19.84 -14.11
N VAL A 315 7.29 18.64 -14.33
CA VAL A 315 6.39 17.93 -13.42
C VAL A 315 7.20 16.98 -12.53
N VAL A 316 7.18 17.23 -11.23
CA VAL A 316 7.78 16.36 -10.20
C VAL A 316 6.68 15.47 -9.66
N SER A 317 6.68 14.20 -10.04
CA SER A 317 5.68 13.22 -9.62
C SER A 317 6.26 12.16 -8.68
N GLY A 318 5.40 11.45 -7.94
CA GLY A 318 5.82 10.34 -7.06
C GLY A 318 4.84 10.08 -5.91
N ALA A 319 5.09 9.02 -5.16
CA ALA A 319 4.26 8.57 -4.06
C ALA A 319 4.10 9.61 -2.92
N PRO A 320 3.04 9.50 -2.07
CA PRO A 320 2.92 10.31 -0.86
C PRO A 320 4.14 10.17 0.05
N GLY A 321 4.60 11.28 0.64
CA GLY A 321 5.73 11.27 1.58
C GLY A 321 7.13 11.18 0.96
N THR A 322 7.27 11.10 -0.37
CA THR A 322 8.58 11.07 -1.08
C THR A 322 9.33 12.41 -1.08
N GLY A 323 8.69 13.50 -0.64
CA GLY A 323 9.32 14.82 -0.52
C GLY A 323 9.26 15.68 -1.79
N LYS A 324 8.25 15.52 -2.64
CA LYS A 324 8.03 16.30 -3.89
C LYS A 324 8.10 17.80 -3.66
N SER A 325 7.27 18.32 -2.75
CA SER A 325 7.23 19.75 -2.42
C SER A 325 8.56 20.27 -1.90
N THR A 326 9.24 19.48 -1.04
CA THR A 326 10.56 19.84 -0.51
C THR A 326 11.60 19.92 -1.64
N LEU A 327 11.59 18.94 -2.56
CA LEU A 327 12.48 18.94 -3.72
C LEU A 327 12.17 20.11 -4.66
N ALA A 328 10.89 20.35 -4.97
CA ALA A 328 10.48 21.47 -5.84
C ALA A 328 10.95 22.82 -5.29
N VAL A 329 10.79 23.05 -3.99
CA VAL A 329 11.30 24.26 -3.33
C VAL A 329 12.82 24.32 -3.39
N HIS A 330 13.52 23.22 -3.14
CA HIS A 330 14.99 23.15 -3.24
C HIS A 330 15.47 23.47 -4.63
N LEU A 331 14.87 22.86 -5.66
CA LEU A 331 15.18 23.09 -7.07
C LEU A 331 14.88 24.54 -7.48
N ALA A 332 13.69 25.07 -7.10
CA ALA A 332 13.33 26.45 -7.38
C ALA A 332 14.35 27.44 -6.79
N ARG A 333 14.84 27.18 -5.59
CA ARG A 333 15.84 28.03 -4.93
C ARG A 333 17.23 27.93 -5.58
N SER A 334 17.61 26.79 -6.15
CA SER A 334 18.89 26.64 -6.86
C SER A 334 18.93 27.45 -8.16
N ILE A 335 17.79 27.61 -8.83
CA ILE A 335 17.69 28.32 -10.13
C ILE A 335 17.13 29.74 -10.02
N ARG A 336 16.72 30.20 -8.86
CA ARG A 336 15.98 31.47 -8.63
C ARG A 336 16.64 32.71 -9.23
N ASP A 337 17.97 32.75 -9.25
CA ASP A 337 18.74 33.91 -9.72
C ASP A 337 18.62 34.12 -11.24
N ARG A 338 18.17 33.11 -11.97
CA ARG A 338 17.83 33.20 -13.41
C ARG A 338 16.48 33.87 -13.67
N TYR A 339 15.61 33.92 -12.63
CA TYR A 339 14.24 34.42 -12.71
C TYR A 339 14.02 35.57 -11.71
N PRO A 340 14.65 36.71 -11.90
CA PRO A 340 14.68 37.81 -10.92
C PRO A 340 13.39 38.61 -10.85
N ASP A 341 12.53 38.57 -11.89
CA ASP A 341 11.45 39.54 -12.05
C ASP A 341 10.19 39.11 -11.26
N ALA A 342 9.93 37.76 -11.17
CA ALA A 342 8.87 37.24 -10.32
C ALA A 342 9.12 35.81 -9.92
N GLN A 343 8.85 35.45 -8.65
CA GLN A 343 8.99 34.12 -8.09
C GLN A 343 7.73 33.79 -7.27
N PHE A 344 6.90 32.91 -7.77
CA PHE A 344 5.64 32.52 -7.14
C PHE A 344 5.73 31.13 -6.51
N TYR A 345 5.01 30.94 -5.42
CA TYR A 345 4.69 29.64 -4.87
C TYR A 345 3.19 29.57 -4.62
N LEU A 346 2.51 28.62 -5.23
CA LEU A 346 1.08 28.41 -5.09
C LEU A 346 0.81 26.96 -4.70
N ASP A 347 0.12 26.77 -3.60
CA ASP A 347 -0.45 25.49 -3.22
C ASP A 347 -1.80 25.34 -3.93
N LEU A 348 -1.92 24.33 -4.78
CA LEU A 348 -3.14 24.04 -5.56
C LEU A 348 -4.12 23.17 -4.78
N ALA A 349 -3.72 22.62 -3.62
CA ALA A 349 -4.52 21.77 -2.77
C ALA A 349 -5.20 20.60 -3.54
N GLY A 350 -4.49 20.04 -4.51
CA GLY A 350 -5.05 19.03 -5.43
C GLY A 350 -5.48 17.74 -4.76
N THR A 351 -4.92 17.44 -3.59
CA THR A 351 -5.30 16.29 -2.76
C THR A 351 -6.41 16.61 -1.74
N SER A 352 -6.85 17.86 -1.66
CA SER A 352 -7.98 18.26 -0.84
C SER A 352 -9.30 17.77 -1.46
N PRO A 353 -10.35 17.49 -0.64
CA PRO A 353 -11.70 17.25 -1.15
C PRO A 353 -12.26 18.40 -1.99
N SER A 354 -11.71 19.61 -1.83
CA SER A 354 -12.03 20.81 -2.62
C SER A 354 -10.71 21.41 -3.12
N PRO A 355 -10.17 20.96 -4.26
CA PRO A 355 -9.01 21.56 -4.89
C PRO A 355 -9.27 23.05 -5.19
N ARG A 356 -8.22 23.89 -5.11
CA ARG A 356 -8.37 25.32 -5.36
C ARG A 356 -8.72 25.61 -6.81
N ASP A 357 -9.69 26.49 -6.99
CA ASP A 357 -10.14 26.90 -8.32
C ASP A 357 -9.05 27.71 -9.03
N PRO A 358 -8.75 27.43 -10.32
CA PRO A 358 -7.86 28.25 -11.14
C PRO A 358 -8.21 29.72 -11.14
N ASP A 359 -9.49 30.07 -10.99
CA ASP A 359 -9.94 31.45 -10.94
C ASP A 359 -9.42 32.20 -9.71
N GLU A 360 -9.45 31.59 -8.55
CA GLU A 360 -8.90 32.08 -7.30
C GLU A 360 -7.37 32.24 -7.36
N LEU A 361 -6.70 31.22 -7.93
CA LEU A 361 -5.25 31.21 -8.10
C LEU A 361 -4.78 32.35 -9.03
N LEU A 362 -5.47 32.54 -10.15
CA LEU A 362 -5.23 33.66 -11.07
C LEU A 362 -5.42 35.00 -10.39
N ALA A 363 -6.48 35.16 -9.59
CA ALA A 363 -6.70 36.41 -8.83
C ALA A 363 -5.53 36.66 -7.88
N THR A 364 -5.07 35.67 -7.16
CA THR A 364 -3.92 35.77 -6.24
C THR A 364 -2.65 36.21 -6.97
N MET A 365 -2.33 35.61 -8.14
CA MET A 365 -1.17 36.01 -8.94
C MET A 365 -1.29 37.45 -9.46
N LEU A 366 -2.45 37.84 -10.01
CA LEU A 366 -2.69 39.16 -10.55
C LEU A 366 -2.60 40.25 -9.46
N HIS A 367 -3.10 39.98 -8.27
CA HIS A 367 -2.96 40.89 -7.11
C HIS A 367 -1.48 41.03 -6.73
N SER A 368 -0.71 39.93 -6.67
CA SER A 368 0.72 40.00 -6.38
C SER A 368 1.54 40.76 -7.42
N LEU A 369 1.06 40.87 -8.67
CA LEU A 369 1.67 41.61 -9.76
C LEU A 369 1.26 43.11 -9.78
N GLY A 370 0.59 43.60 -8.75
CA GLY A 370 0.24 45.00 -8.59
C GLY A 370 -1.18 45.40 -9.07
N ARG A 371 -2.06 44.40 -9.26
CA ARG A 371 -3.49 44.64 -9.58
C ARG A 371 -4.36 44.75 -8.32
N PHE A 372 -3.76 44.99 -7.17
CA PHE A 372 -4.51 45.10 -5.91
C PHE A 372 -5.48 46.31 -5.99
N GLY A 373 -6.74 46.10 -5.60
CA GLY A 373 -7.78 47.13 -5.62
C GLY A 373 -8.32 47.52 -7.00
N ARG A 374 -7.93 46.84 -8.08
CA ARG A 374 -8.50 47.04 -9.42
C ARG A 374 -9.44 45.87 -9.78
N PRO A 375 -10.56 46.13 -10.46
CA PRO A 375 -11.48 45.10 -10.88
C PRO A 375 -10.77 44.11 -11.81
N LEU A 376 -10.87 42.77 -11.49
CA LEU A 376 -10.37 41.72 -12.34
C LEU A 376 -11.41 41.28 -13.36
N PRO A 377 -10.98 40.75 -14.53
CA PRO A 377 -11.90 40.16 -15.50
C PRO A 377 -12.76 39.05 -14.90
N GLY A 378 -14.02 38.96 -15.33
CA GLY A 378 -15.02 38.06 -14.75
C GLY A 378 -14.94 36.58 -15.21
N SER A 379 -13.91 36.17 -15.97
CA SER A 379 -13.75 34.79 -16.41
C SER A 379 -12.31 34.28 -16.30
N VAL A 380 -12.12 32.99 -16.05
CA VAL A 380 -10.81 32.33 -15.99
C VAL A 380 -9.96 32.62 -17.24
N GLY A 381 -10.56 32.52 -18.43
CA GLY A 381 -9.86 32.75 -19.69
C GLY A 381 -9.36 34.21 -19.82
N ALA A 382 -10.17 35.17 -19.40
CA ALA A 382 -9.79 36.61 -19.45
C ALA A 382 -8.74 36.94 -18.37
N ARG A 383 -8.81 36.36 -17.17
CA ARG A 383 -7.78 36.49 -16.14
C ARG A 383 -6.45 35.82 -16.57
N SER A 384 -6.51 34.66 -17.19
CA SER A 384 -5.35 33.97 -17.75
C SER A 384 -4.68 34.76 -18.87
N ALA A 385 -5.49 35.39 -19.77
CA ALA A 385 -4.96 36.26 -20.81
C ALA A 385 -4.29 37.54 -20.22
N LEU A 386 -4.88 38.12 -19.19
CA LEU A 386 -4.31 39.27 -18.47
C LEU A 386 -2.98 38.85 -17.77
N LEU A 387 -2.96 37.69 -17.11
CA LEU A 387 -1.76 37.17 -16.49
C LEU A 387 -0.63 36.97 -17.52
N ARG A 388 -0.93 36.35 -18.66
CA ARG A 388 0.05 36.17 -19.75
C ARG A 388 0.58 37.51 -20.23
N SER A 389 -0.27 38.51 -20.42
CA SER A 389 0.16 39.86 -20.83
C SER A 389 1.09 40.50 -19.80
N MET A 390 0.84 40.31 -18.51
CA MET A 390 1.68 40.86 -17.45
C MET A 390 3.01 40.15 -17.29
N LEU A 391 3.09 38.89 -17.68
CA LEU A 391 4.29 38.03 -17.60
C LEU A 391 5.09 37.98 -18.91
N ALA A 392 4.58 38.54 -20.02
CA ALA A 392 5.15 38.42 -21.36
C ALA A 392 6.63 38.82 -21.47
N GLU A 393 7.05 39.86 -20.74
CA GLU A 393 8.43 40.36 -20.74
C GLU A 393 9.19 40.04 -19.46
N ARG A 394 8.65 39.18 -18.57
CA ARG A 394 9.24 38.88 -17.28
C ARG A 394 9.84 37.50 -17.26
N ARG A 395 11.00 37.35 -16.63
CA ARG A 395 11.61 36.08 -16.29
C ARG A 395 11.01 35.56 -14.98
N THR A 396 10.04 34.67 -15.11
CA THR A 396 9.21 34.23 -14.00
C THR A 396 9.53 32.80 -13.62
N LEU A 397 9.66 32.52 -12.32
CA LEU A 397 9.70 31.19 -11.75
C LEU A 397 8.40 30.92 -11.00
N LEU A 398 7.72 29.85 -11.36
CA LEU A 398 6.45 29.47 -10.77
C LEU A 398 6.57 28.07 -10.17
N VAL A 399 6.26 27.91 -8.89
CA VAL A 399 6.11 26.63 -8.22
C VAL A 399 4.63 26.40 -7.93
N LEU A 400 4.08 25.37 -8.55
CA LEU A 400 2.71 24.90 -8.39
C LEU A 400 2.71 23.60 -7.59
N ASP A 401 2.43 23.70 -6.32
CA ASP A 401 2.52 22.55 -5.42
C ASP A 401 1.17 21.83 -5.30
N ASP A 402 1.21 20.49 -5.25
CA ASP A 402 0.06 19.61 -5.11
C ASP A 402 -1.04 19.80 -6.18
N ALA A 403 -0.69 19.67 -7.45
CA ALA A 403 -1.64 19.70 -8.56
C ALA A 403 -2.43 18.39 -8.68
N ALA A 404 -3.77 18.48 -8.84
CA ALA A 404 -4.64 17.33 -9.10
C ALA A 404 -4.69 16.94 -10.58
N ALA A 405 -4.72 17.92 -11.48
CA ALA A 405 -4.90 17.72 -12.92
C ALA A 405 -4.25 18.84 -13.74
N ALA A 406 -3.93 18.59 -15.00
CA ALA A 406 -3.39 19.59 -15.91
C ALA A 406 -4.33 20.81 -16.09
N ALA A 407 -5.64 20.63 -15.95
CA ALA A 407 -6.63 21.69 -16.02
C ALA A 407 -6.44 22.78 -14.95
N GLN A 408 -5.88 22.45 -13.77
CA GLN A 408 -5.51 23.43 -12.75
C GLN A 408 -4.27 24.25 -13.16
N VAL A 409 -3.32 23.62 -13.87
CA VAL A 409 -2.01 24.17 -14.20
C VAL A 409 -2.07 25.07 -15.44
N LEU A 410 -2.75 24.62 -16.50
CA LEU A 410 -2.77 25.27 -17.82
C LEU A 410 -3.12 26.77 -17.80
N PRO A 411 -4.14 27.23 -17.03
CA PRO A 411 -4.48 28.64 -16.98
C PRO A 411 -3.41 29.55 -16.37
N LEU A 412 -2.49 28.95 -15.56
CA LEU A 412 -1.46 29.66 -14.79
C LEU A 412 -0.12 29.79 -15.54
N LEU A 413 0.03 29.12 -16.69
CA LEU A 413 1.31 29.07 -17.41
C LEU A 413 1.71 30.43 -18.00
N PRO A 414 2.99 30.85 -17.80
CA PRO A 414 3.57 32.04 -18.47
C PRO A 414 3.64 31.83 -19.99
N PRO A 415 3.66 32.93 -20.78
CA PRO A 415 3.61 32.84 -22.24
C PRO A 415 4.97 32.72 -22.94
N ASN A 416 6.08 32.81 -22.22
CA ASN A 416 7.42 32.95 -22.80
C ASN A 416 8.42 31.89 -22.31
N GLY A 417 9.44 31.62 -23.13
CA GLY A 417 10.52 30.67 -22.81
C GLY A 417 11.54 31.18 -21.79
N ALA A 418 11.50 32.45 -21.41
CA ALA A 418 12.33 33.00 -20.35
C ALA A 418 11.81 32.65 -18.94
N SER A 419 10.70 31.91 -18.85
CA SER A 419 10.05 31.51 -17.60
C SER A 419 10.14 30.00 -17.36
N ALA A 420 10.12 29.59 -16.09
CA ALA A 420 10.07 28.19 -15.68
C ALA A 420 8.93 27.91 -14.68
N VAL A 421 8.34 26.74 -14.81
CA VAL A 421 7.28 26.24 -13.97
C VAL A 421 7.68 24.88 -13.41
N ILE A 422 7.66 24.73 -12.10
CA ILE A 422 7.85 23.45 -11.41
C ILE A 422 6.50 23.08 -10.79
N VAL A 423 5.95 21.95 -11.23
CA VAL A 423 4.67 21.42 -10.76
C VAL A 423 4.94 20.20 -9.92
N THR A 424 4.37 20.09 -8.72
CA THR A 424 4.37 18.83 -8.00
C THR A 424 3.00 18.20 -8.08
N SER A 425 2.97 16.88 -8.24
CA SER A 425 1.73 16.11 -8.31
C SER A 425 1.95 14.68 -7.83
N ARG A 426 0.88 14.00 -7.45
CA ARG A 426 0.91 12.54 -7.21
C ARG A 426 0.81 11.77 -8.52
N SER A 427 0.07 12.30 -9.48
CA SER A 427 -0.03 11.81 -10.85
C SER A 427 1.08 12.38 -11.73
N ALA A 428 1.43 11.67 -12.79
CA ALA A 428 2.43 12.12 -13.76
C ALA A 428 1.99 13.31 -14.62
N LEU A 429 0.70 13.68 -14.66
CA LEU A 429 0.13 14.75 -15.48
C LEU A 429 0.62 14.69 -16.95
N THR A 430 0.50 13.52 -17.56
CA THR A 430 1.01 13.26 -18.94
C THR A 430 0.25 14.03 -20.00
N ASP A 431 -0.91 14.57 -19.68
CA ASP A 431 -1.76 15.43 -20.49
C ASP A 431 -1.33 16.90 -20.47
N LEU A 432 -0.26 17.29 -19.73
CA LEU A 432 0.29 18.62 -19.71
C LEU A 432 1.28 18.82 -20.89
N PRO A 433 0.92 19.60 -21.92
CA PRO A 433 1.72 19.69 -23.13
C PRO A 433 3.12 20.25 -22.88
N GLY A 434 4.15 19.62 -23.46
CA GLY A 434 5.54 20.10 -23.42
C GLY A 434 6.23 19.96 -22.08
N ALA A 435 5.59 19.31 -21.10
CA ALA A 435 6.17 19.10 -19.78
C ALA A 435 7.32 18.09 -19.81
N ARG A 436 8.37 18.37 -19.04
CA ARG A 436 9.42 17.41 -18.67
C ARG A 436 9.03 16.71 -17.39
N HIS A 437 9.09 15.40 -17.39
CA HIS A 437 8.66 14.60 -16.24
C HIS A 437 9.87 14.14 -15.41
N LEU A 438 9.83 14.41 -14.12
CA LEU A 438 10.80 13.98 -13.12
C LEU A 438 10.05 13.13 -12.09
N HIS A 439 10.13 11.82 -12.26
CA HIS A 439 9.55 10.92 -11.27
C HIS A 439 10.51 10.71 -10.10
N ILE A 440 10.02 10.85 -8.87
CA ILE A 440 10.82 10.61 -7.66
C ILE A 440 10.28 9.44 -6.86
N ASP A 441 11.17 8.55 -6.50
CA ASP A 441 10.92 7.40 -5.64
C ASP A 441 11.42 7.66 -4.20
N THR A 442 11.50 6.65 -3.36
CA THR A 442 12.11 6.70 -2.03
C THR A 442 13.58 7.12 -2.10
N LEU A 443 14.16 7.52 -0.97
CA LEU A 443 15.61 7.83 -0.92
C LEU A 443 16.45 6.57 -1.12
N GLN A 444 17.62 6.75 -1.67
CA GLN A 444 18.64 5.69 -1.61
C GLN A 444 19.03 5.43 -0.15
N PRO A 445 19.43 4.20 0.22
CA PRO A 445 19.75 3.84 1.60
C PRO A 445 20.72 4.81 2.28
N ASP A 446 21.83 5.17 1.60
CA ASP A 446 22.83 6.10 2.13
C ASP A 446 22.28 7.52 2.35
N ASP A 447 21.38 7.97 1.45
CA ASP A 447 20.74 9.28 1.57
C ASP A 447 19.76 9.31 2.74
N ALA A 448 19.04 8.21 2.96
CA ALA A 448 18.13 8.03 4.07
C ALA A 448 18.86 8.04 5.42
N GLU A 449 20.01 7.37 5.51
CA GLU A 449 20.88 7.42 6.70
C GLU A 449 21.42 8.83 6.93
N ARG A 450 21.86 9.53 5.85
CA ARG A 450 22.30 10.93 5.94
C ARG A 450 21.17 11.86 6.42
N LEU A 451 19.95 11.64 5.95
CA LEU A 451 18.81 12.41 6.43
C LEU A 451 18.57 12.17 7.93
N LEU A 452 18.54 10.91 8.38
CA LEU A 452 18.40 10.58 9.80
C LEU A 452 19.52 11.23 10.63
N ALA A 453 20.78 11.11 10.18
CA ALA A 453 21.93 11.69 10.88
C ALA A 453 21.87 13.22 10.96
N ARG A 454 21.34 13.90 9.95
CA ARG A 454 21.13 15.36 9.98
C ARG A 454 20.06 15.77 10.99
N ILE A 455 19.05 14.92 11.20
CA ILE A 455 17.96 15.20 12.15
C ILE A 455 18.40 14.89 13.57
N VAL A 456 18.95 13.70 13.86
CA VAL A 456 19.21 13.23 15.23
C VAL A 456 20.62 13.51 15.75
N GLY A 457 21.53 13.97 14.88
CA GLY A 457 22.96 14.14 15.11
C GLY A 457 23.78 12.94 14.65
N ARG A 458 24.94 13.24 14.04
CA ARG A 458 25.82 12.22 13.44
C ARG A 458 26.40 11.29 14.51
N ASP A 459 26.84 11.84 15.64
CA ASP A 459 27.43 11.06 16.72
C ASP A 459 26.48 9.95 17.22
N ARG A 460 25.18 10.22 17.26
CA ARG A 460 24.18 9.27 17.71
C ARG A 460 23.97 8.11 16.72
N VAL A 461 24.05 8.39 15.42
CA VAL A 461 23.98 7.39 14.36
C VAL A 461 25.26 6.54 14.33
N ASP A 462 26.43 7.18 14.49
CA ASP A 462 27.73 6.51 14.48
C ASP A 462 27.91 5.57 15.69
N LEU A 463 27.19 5.80 16.80
CA LEU A 463 27.17 4.90 17.96
C LEU A 463 26.40 3.59 17.72
N GLU A 464 25.34 3.62 16.92
CA GLU A 464 24.48 2.48 16.64
C GLU A 464 24.17 2.37 15.12
N PRO A 465 25.17 2.18 14.24
CA PRO A 465 25.00 2.32 12.80
C PRO A 465 24.09 1.24 12.18
N ASP A 466 24.14 0.00 12.69
CA ASP A 466 23.28 -1.08 12.23
C ASP A 466 21.81 -0.85 12.58
N GLU A 467 21.57 -0.28 13.76
CA GLU A 467 20.24 0.09 14.21
C GLU A 467 19.68 1.27 13.38
N ALA A 468 20.52 2.26 13.06
CA ALA A 468 20.15 3.37 12.18
C ALA A 468 19.76 2.88 10.78
N ARG A 469 20.57 2.00 10.17
CA ARG A 469 20.24 1.35 8.89
C ARG A 469 18.94 0.56 8.96
N SER A 470 18.71 -0.16 10.03
CA SER A 470 17.48 -0.90 10.24
C SER A 470 16.27 0.03 10.38
N ILE A 471 16.40 1.16 11.10
CA ILE A 471 15.34 2.16 11.26
C ILE A 471 14.96 2.77 9.91
N VAL A 472 15.92 3.25 9.11
CA VAL A 472 15.59 3.87 7.82
C VAL A 472 14.97 2.86 6.85
N ARG A 473 15.39 1.59 6.90
CA ARG A 473 14.74 0.50 6.16
C ARG A 473 13.29 0.29 6.62
N LEU A 474 13.02 0.26 7.93
CA LEU A 474 11.66 0.13 8.48
C LEU A 474 10.78 1.37 8.20
N CYS A 475 11.40 2.54 7.98
CA CYS A 475 10.74 3.74 7.45
C CYS A 475 10.48 3.66 5.94
N GLY A 476 10.86 2.56 5.27
CA GLY A 476 10.71 2.38 3.83
C GLY A 476 11.50 3.41 3.02
N TYR A 477 12.56 3.99 3.57
CA TYR A 477 13.35 5.06 2.96
C TYR A 477 12.54 6.31 2.56
N LEU A 478 11.32 6.47 3.10
CA LEU A 478 10.47 7.64 2.87
C LEU A 478 10.95 8.83 3.70
N PRO A 479 11.23 9.99 3.08
CA PRO A 479 11.66 11.19 3.80
C PRO A 479 10.72 11.62 4.92
N LEU A 480 9.39 11.57 4.68
CA LEU A 480 8.39 11.92 5.69
C LEU A 480 8.48 11.01 6.91
N SER A 481 8.55 9.69 6.72
CA SER A 481 8.66 8.73 7.81
C SER A 481 9.96 8.91 8.60
N ILE A 482 11.09 9.11 7.90
CA ILE A 482 12.39 9.36 8.54
C ILE A 482 12.36 10.66 9.37
N ARG A 483 11.71 11.71 8.86
CA ARG A 483 11.54 12.98 9.56
C ARG A 483 10.71 12.83 10.83
N ILE A 484 9.59 12.12 10.77
CA ILE A 484 8.74 11.82 11.92
C ILE A 484 9.54 11.04 12.98
N ILE A 485 10.20 9.97 12.57
CA ILE A 485 10.97 9.10 13.47
C ILE A 485 12.19 9.82 14.02
N GLY A 486 12.89 10.59 13.21
CA GLY A 486 14.00 11.44 13.64
C GLY A 486 13.58 12.51 14.65
N GLY A 487 12.45 13.18 14.41
CA GLY A 487 11.87 14.14 15.33
C GLY A 487 11.47 13.52 16.68
N ARG A 488 10.91 12.30 16.67
CA ARG A 488 10.63 11.55 17.92
C ARG A 488 11.90 11.22 18.70
N LEU A 489 12.98 10.87 18.00
CA LEU A 489 14.29 10.62 18.62
C LEU A 489 14.91 11.89 19.17
N LEU A 490 14.74 13.05 18.53
CA LEU A 490 15.17 14.35 19.05
C LEU A 490 14.46 14.67 20.37
N GLY A 491 13.14 14.46 20.44
CA GLY A 491 12.36 14.65 21.66
C GLY A 491 12.68 13.66 22.79
N ARG A 492 13.54 12.66 22.52
CA ARG A 492 13.94 11.62 23.49
C ARG A 492 15.43 11.31 23.38
N PRO A 493 16.29 12.22 23.84
CA PRO A 493 17.74 12.08 23.69
C PRO A 493 18.33 10.83 24.36
N SER A 494 17.68 10.35 25.45
CA SER A 494 18.11 9.17 26.20
C SER A 494 17.71 7.82 25.57
N TRP A 495 16.89 7.83 24.54
CA TRP A 495 16.48 6.57 23.92
C TRP A 495 17.58 6.04 23.00
N PRO A 496 18.07 4.80 23.18
CA PRO A 496 18.92 4.15 22.20
C PRO A 496 18.13 3.87 20.92
N LEU A 497 18.80 3.90 19.76
CA LEU A 497 18.17 3.63 18.47
C LEU A 497 17.54 2.23 18.45
N ARG A 498 18.17 1.24 19.08
CA ARG A 498 17.66 -0.12 19.24
C ARG A 498 16.25 -0.16 19.83
N GLN A 499 15.93 0.69 20.81
CA GLN A 499 14.59 0.69 21.43
C GLN A 499 13.50 1.08 20.42
N LEU A 500 13.78 2.08 19.58
CA LEU A 500 12.85 2.51 18.56
C LEU A 500 12.74 1.48 17.42
N ARG A 501 13.88 0.88 17.02
CA ARG A 501 13.85 -0.20 16.01
C ARG A 501 12.94 -1.36 16.43
N LEU A 502 13.01 -1.79 17.70
CA LEU A 502 12.14 -2.85 18.21
C LEU A 502 10.65 -2.49 18.10
N ARG A 503 10.28 -1.22 18.34
CA ARG A 503 8.89 -0.76 18.17
C ARG A 503 8.46 -0.74 16.71
N LEU A 504 9.35 -0.32 15.81
CA LEU A 504 9.08 -0.27 14.37
C LEU A 504 9.07 -1.67 13.73
N SER A 505 9.70 -2.67 14.35
CA SER A 505 9.71 -4.05 13.85
C SER A 505 8.35 -4.73 13.99
N ASP A 506 7.50 -4.27 14.92
CA ASP A 506 6.11 -4.71 15.02
C ASP A 506 5.27 -4.02 13.93
N GLU A 507 4.90 -4.79 12.92
CA GLU A 507 4.16 -4.28 11.75
C GLU A 507 2.82 -3.65 12.16
N SER A 508 2.13 -4.23 13.14
CA SER A 508 0.83 -3.75 13.62
C SER A 508 0.91 -2.40 14.33
N ARG A 509 2.08 -2.03 14.85
CA ARG A 509 2.31 -0.77 15.58
C ARG A 509 3.12 0.24 14.79
N ARG A 510 3.76 -0.18 13.70
CA ARG A 510 4.70 0.65 12.92
C ARG A 510 4.10 1.97 12.48
N LEU A 511 2.90 1.93 11.89
CA LEU A 511 2.22 3.15 11.43
C LEU A 511 1.78 4.06 12.59
N ALA A 512 1.43 3.51 13.75
CA ALA A 512 1.11 4.30 14.93
C ALA A 512 2.33 5.07 15.48
N GLU A 513 3.55 4.55 15.25
CA GLU A 513 4.78 5.27 15.58
C GLU A 513 5.10 6.38 14.56
N MET A 514 4.45 6.42 13.37
CA MET A 514 4.72 7.39 12.30
C MET A 514 3.79 8.61 12.36
N ARG A 515 3.65 9.17 13.56
CA ARG A 515 2.93 10.42 13.81
C ARG A 515 3.75 11.32 14.74
N LEU A 516 3.89 12.61 14.41
CA LEU A 516 4.58 13.63 15.22
C LEU A 516 3.96 15.01 14.95
N GLY A 517 3.19 15.53 15.91
CA GLY A 517 2.44 16.78 15.71
C GLY A 517 1.48 16.65 14.53
N ASP A 518 1.58 17.59 13.60
CA ASP A 518 0.78 17.62 12.36
C ASP A 518 1.30 16.65 11.28
N LEU A 519 2.49 16.08 11.47
CA LEU A 519 3.03 15.09 10.56
C LEU A 519 2.44 13.71 10.88
N ASP A 520 1.59 13.21 9.99
CA ASP A 520 0.95 11.90 10.09
C ASP A 520 0.98 11.21 8.74
N LEU A 521 1.65 10.05 8.70
CA LEU A 521 1.76 9.29 7.46
C LEU A 521 0.41 8.71 7.03
N ARG A 522 -0.41 8.21 7.98
CA ARG A 522 -1.75 7.70 7.68
C ARG A 522 -2.62 8.76 7.04
N ALA A 523 -2.69 9.95 7.64
CA ALA A 523 -3.47 11.07 7.09
C ALA A 523 -3.02 11.43 5.67
N SER A 524 -1.72 11.39 5.39
CA SER A 524 -1.17 11.64 4.05
C SER A 524 -1.59 10.57 3.03
N LEU A 525 -1.70 9.30 3.46
CA LEU A 525 -2.16 8.20 2.61
C LEU A 525 -3.67 8.26 2.40
N ASP A 526 -4.45 8.54 3.46
CA ASP A 526 -5.91 8.68 3.39
C ASP A 526 -6.34 9.78 2.42
N LEU A 527 -5.61 10.91 2.37
CA LEU A 527 -5.85 11.96 1.39
C LEU A 527 -5.74 11.46 -0.06
N SER A 528 -4.90 10.45 -0.35
CA SER A 528 -4.82 9.86 -1.68
C SER A 528 -6.04 8.98 -2.00
N LEU A 529 -6.69 8.43 -0.98
CA LEU A 529 -7.85 7.57 -1.13
C LEU A 529 -9.16 8.35 -1.28
N THR A 530 -9.22 9.60 -0.81
CA THR A 530 -10.45 10.41 -0.82
C THR A 530 -10.95 10.73 -2.24
N SER A 531 -10.05 10.78 -3.21
CA SER A 531 -10.37 11.03 -4.62
C SER A 531 -10.71 9.77 -5.41
N LEU A 532 -10.51 8.58 -4.83
CA LEU A 532 -10.74 7.30 -5.50
C LEU A 532 -12.18 6.82 -5.37
N ALA A 533 -12.66 6.17 -6.43
CA ALA A 533 -13.95 5.48 -6.38
C ALA A 533 -13.93 4.34 -5.33
N PRO A 534 -15.09 3.98 -4.75
CA PRO A 534 -15.18 2.92 -3.74
C PRO A 534 -14.54 1.58 -4.16
N ASP A 535 -14.65 1.22 -5.44
CA ASP A 535 -14.04 0.00 -6.00
C ASP A 535 -12.51 0.06 -6.02
N ALA A 536 -11.92 1.20 -6.35
CA ALA A 536 -10.48 1.39 -6.32
C ALA A 536 -9.95 1.40 -4.87
N THR A 537 -10.73 1.95 -3.93
CA THR A 537 -10.41 1.89 -2.50
C THR A 537 -10.46 0.45 -1.98
N LEU A 538 -11.45 -0.35 -2.38
CA LEU A 538 -11.52 -1.78 -2.05
C LEU A 538 -10.33 -2.54 -2.64
N ALA A 539 -9.98 -2.27 -3.89
CA ALA A 539 -8.82 -2.85 -4.56
C ALA A 539 -7.52 -2.55 -3.80
N PHE A 540 -7.33 -1.31 -3.39
CA PHE A 540 -6.21 -0.87 -2.57
C PHE A 540 -6.13 -1.65 -1.25
N ASP A 541 -7.23 -1.69 -0.49
CA ASP A 541 -7.29 -2.35 0.81
C ASP A 541 -6.94 -3.84 0.67
N LEU A 542 -7.54 -4.55 -0.28
CA LEU A 542 -7.30 -5.99 -0.48
C LEU A 542 -5.88 -6.31 -0.97
N LEU A 543 -5.25 -5.46 -1.79
CA LEU A 543 -3.85 -5.62 -2.17
C LEU A 543 -2.92 -5.60 -0.96
N GLY A 544 -3.27 -4.88 0.10
CA GLY A 544 -2.54 -4.84 1.36
C GLY A 544 -2.43 -6.19 2.06
N LEU A 545 -3.31 -7.16 1.76
CA LEU A 545 -3.26 -8.52 2.32
C LEU A 545 -2.13 -9.35 1.75
N LEU A 546 -1.61 -8.99 0.56
CA LEU A 546 -0.52 -9.71 -0.09
C LEU A 546 0.83 -9.38 0.58
N GLY A 547 1.85 -10.19 0.28
CA GLY A 547 3.21 -9.97 0.76
C GLY A 547 3.90 -8.75 0.14
N THR A 548 5.19 -8.61 0.41
CA THR A 548 6.02 -7.49 -0.07
C THR A 548 6.59 -7.69 -1.48
N GLN A 549 6.37 -8.85 -2.09
CA GLN A 549 6.81 -9.16 -3.45
C GLN A 549 6.00 -8.43 -4.51
N ASP A 550 6.60 -8.30 -5.69
CA ASP A 550 5.90 -7.80 -6.85
C ASP A 550 4.88 -8.84 -7.35
N VAL A 551 3.70 -8.39 -7.73
CA VAL A 551 2.62 -9.28 -8.20
C VAL A 551 2.20 -8.89 -9.62
N PRO A 552 1.79 -9.85 -10.45
CA PRO A 552 1.21 -9.53 -11.75
C PRO A 552 -0.17 -8.88 -11.61
N GLY A 553 -0.56 -8.09 -12.60
CA GLY A 553 -1.79 -7.29 -12.54
C GLY A 553 -3.06 -8.12 -12.32
N TRP A 554 -3.13 -9.33 -12.88
CA TRP A 554 -4.30 -10.21 -12.76
C TRP A 554 -4.62 -10.63 -11.30
N VAL A 555 -3.64 -10.57 -10.40
CA VAL A 555 -3.86 -10.87 -8.97
C VAL A 555 -4.92 -9.95 -8.36
N LEU A 556 -5.00 -8.69 -8.81
CA LEU A 556 -6.08 -7.79 -8.40
C LEU A 556 -7.45 -8.30 -8.84
N GLY A 557 -7.56 -8.82 -10.07
CA GLY A 557 -8.79 -9.45 -10.55
C GLY A 557 -9.21 -10.66 -9.70
N ALA A 558 -8.24 -11.48 -9.31
CA ALA A 558 -8.47 -12.60 -8.39
C ALA A 558 -8.94 -12.14 -6.99
N LEU A 559 -8.29 -11.12 -6.40
CA LEU A 559 -8.70 -10.54 -5.13
C LEU A 559 -10.15 -10.05 -5.15
N LEU A 560 -10.55 -9.37 -6.22
CA LEU A 560 -11.89 -8.79 -6.37
C LEU A 560 -12.93 -9.80 -6.87
N GLY A 561 -12.51 -10.94 -7.44
CA GLY A 561 -13.41 -11.92 -8.07
C GLY A 561 -14.04 -11.41 -9.37
N ARG A 562 -13.33 -10.56 -10.13
CA ARG A 562 -13.82 -9.97 -11.39
C ARG A 562 -12.67 -9.72 -12.39
N PRO A 563 -12.93 -9.76 -13.73
CA PRO A 563 -11.89 -9.66 -14.74
C PRO A 563 -11.43 -8.21 -15.04
N ASP A 564 -12.26 -7.19 -14.78
CA ASP A 564 -12.02 -5.78 -15.16
C ASP A 564 -11.09 -5.03 -14.18
N HIS A 565 -9.91 -5.54 -13.98
CA HIS A 565 -8.96 -5.03 -12.98
C HIS A 565 -7.98 -3.98 -13.53
N GLU A 566 -7.74 -3.92 -14.84
CA GLU A 566 -6.72 -3.04 -15.45
C GLU A 566 -6.97 -1.57 -15.14
N ARG A 567 -8.20 -1.11 -15.33
CA ARG A 567 -8.58 0.26 -14.99
C ARG A 567 -8.34 0.61 -13.52
N LEU A 568 -8.52 -0.35 -12.61
CA LEU A 568 -8.28 -0.12 -11.18
C LEU A 568 -6.80 -0.05 -10.87
N LEU A 569 -5.97 -0.84 -11.56
CA LEU A 569 -4.52 -0.75 -11.48
C LEU A 569 -4.05 0.63 -11.92
N ASP A 570 -4.52 1.12 -13.08
CA ASP A 570 -4.17 2.45 -13.58
C ASP A 570 -4.53 3.54 -12.57
N LEU A 571 -5.74 3.51 -12.00
CA LEU A 571 -6.16 4.47 -10.97
C LEU A 571 -5.28 4.44 -9.73
N LEU A 572 -4.84 3.26 -9.28
CA LEU A 572 -3.95 3.13 -8.12
C LEU A 572 -2.51 3.59 -8.44
N VAL A 573 -2.04 3.37 -9.66
CA VAL A 573 -0.75 3.87 -10.15
C VAL A 573 -0.79 5.40 -10.25
N ASP A 574 -1.84 5.96 -10.84
CA ASP A 574 -2.02 7.40 -10.97
C ASP A 574 -2.12 8.10 -9.61
N ALA A 575 -2.72 7.45 -8.62
CA ALA A 575 -2.76 7.95 -7.24
C ALA A 575 -1.41 7.82 -6.50
N GLY A 576 -0.39 7.19 -7.10
CA GLY A 576 0.90 6.93 -6.48
C GLY A 576 0.86 5.93 -5.32
N LEU A 577 -0.17 5.09 -5.28
CA LEU A 577 -0.37 4.05 -4.26
C LEU A 577 0.19 2.68 -4.68
N LEU A 578 0.33 2.48 -5.99
CA LEU A 578 0.91 1.29 -6.61
C LEU A 578 2.00 1.73 -7.59
N GLN A 579 3.08 0.98 -7.66
CA GLN A 579 4.19 1.27 -8.56
C GLN A 579 4.30 0.17 -9.61
N PRO A 580 4.36 0.49 -10.91
CA PRO A 580 4.74 -0.48 -11.92
C PRO A 580 6.19 -0.89 -11.71
N ALA A 581 6.44 -2.18 -11.62
CA ALA A 581 7.77 -2.76 -11.58
C ALA A 581 8.24 -3.14 -13.00
N ARG A 582 9.43 -3.73 -13.13
CA ARG A 582 9.88 -4.26 -14.41
C ARG A 582 9.00 -5.42 -14.86
N GLN A 583 8.88 -5.61 -16.15
CA GLN A 583 8.30 -6.83 -16.70
C GLN A 583 9.16 -8.04 -16.25
N ASP A 584 8.49 -9.15 -15.97
CA ASP A 584 9.15 -10.41 -15.63
C ASP A 584 9.70 -11.13 -16.87
N GLY A 585 10.33 -12.30 -16.64
CA GLY A 585 10.95 -13.09 -17.69
C GLY A 585 10.00 -13.62 -18.78
N VAL A 586 8.70 -13.58 -18.54
CA VAL A 586 7.64 -13.97 -19.48
C VAL A 586 6.84 -12.79 -20.03
N GLY A 587 7.30 -11.55 -19.76
CA GLY A 587 6.71 -10.33 -20.31
C GLY A 587 5.47 -9.81 -19.56
N GLN A 588 5.12 -10.35 -18.38
CA GLN A 588 4.01 -9.83 -17.58
C GLN A 588 4.41 -8.51 -16.90
N ALA A 589 3.51 -7.53 -16.91
CA ALA A 589 3.65 -6.33 -16.09
C ALA A 589 3.49 -6.67 -14.61
N ARG A 590 4.48 -6.26 -13.81
CA ARG A 590 4.50 -6.49 -12.36
C ARG A 590 4.21 -5.19 -11.63
N TYR A 591 3.56 -5.28 -10.48
CA TYR A 591 3.19 -4.15 -9.64
C TYR A 591 3.65 -4.37 -8.21
N ARG A 592 4.09 -3.30 -7.58
CA ARG A 592 4.59 -3.31 -6.21
C ARG A 592 3.90 -2.24 -5.39
N MET A 593 3.54 -2.59 -4.17
CA MET A 593 3.08 -1.64 -3.17
C MET A 593 4.21 -1.37 -2.17
N HIS A 594 4.50 -0.10 -1.92
CA HIS A 594 5.50 0.28 -0.91
C HIS A 594 5.11 -0.26 0.47
N ASP A 595 6.06 -0.76 1.27
CA ASP A 595 5.80 -1.47 2.54
C ASP A 595 4.89 -0.71 3.52
N LEU A 596 5.06 0.61 3.64
CA LEU A 596 4.23 1.42 4.54
C LEU A 596 2.82 1.68 3.97
N VAL A 597 2.72 1.80 2.64
CA VAL A 597 1.43 1.89 1.93
C VAL A 597 0.67 0.57 2.08
N ARG A 598 1.37 -0.55 1.93
CA ARG A 598 0.84 -1.90 2.13
C ARG A 598 0.36 -2.12 3.57
N ALA A 599 1.15 -1.70 4.57
CA ALA A 599 0.75 -1.80 5.97
C ALA A 599 -0.54 -1.02 6.25
N HIS A 600 -0.69 0.19 5.66
CA HIS A 600 -1.91 0.98 5.76
C HIS A 600 -3.10 0.31 5.05
N ALA A 601 -2.89 -0.20 3.83
CA ALA A 601 -3.90 -0.94 3.09
C ALA A 601 -4.36 -2.18 3.87
N ARG A 602 -3.42 -2.91 4.52
CA ARG A 602 -3.72 -4.08 5.33
C ARG A 602 -4.55 -3.73 6.58
N GLU A 603 -4.20 -2.67 7.33
CA GLU A 603 -5.02 -2.20 8.45
C GLU A 603 -6.46 -1.95 8.00
N ARG A 604 -6.63 -1.22 6.90
CA ARG A 604 -7.94 -0.91 6.32
C ARG A 604 -8.71 -2.14 5.83
N ALA A 605 -7.98 -3.13 5.25
CA ALA A 605 -8.58 -4.39 4.85
C ALA A 605 -9.15 -5.16 6.05
N LEU A 606 -8.39 -5.23 7.14
CA LEU A 606 -8.82 -5.89 8.38
C LEU A 606 -10.04 -5.21 9.02
N ASP A 607 -10.14 -3.88 8.92
CA ASP A 607 -11.32 -3.12 9.37
C ASP A 607 -12.60 -3.45 8.57
N ARG A 608 -12.46 -4.06 7.36
CA ARG A 608 -13.62 -4.53 6.57
C ARG A 608 -14.19 -5.87 7.06
N GLY A 609 -13.48 -6.55 7.93
CA GLY A 609 -13.85 -7.83 8.53
C GLY A 609 -13.13 -9.04 7.95
N ASP A 610 -12.84 -9.99 8.82
CA ASP A 610 -12.05 -11.20 8.52
C ASP A 610 -12.65 -12.06 7.40
N GLU A 611 -13.97 -12.12 7.29
CA GLU A 611 -14.65 -12.92 6.27
C GLU A 611 -14.37 -12.40 4.85
N VAL A 612 -14.42 -11.07 4.67
CA VAL A 612 -14.11 -10.41 3.39
C VAL A 612 -12.65 -10.66 2.99
N CYS A 613 -11.75 -10.49 3.94
CA CYS A 613 -10.32 -10.71 3.74
C CYS A 613 -10.02 -12.17 3.41
N ARG A 614 -10.57 -13.11 4.19
CA ARG A 614 -10.41 -14.55 3.99
C ARG A 614 -10.91 -14.99 2.62
N ALA A 615 -12.09 -14.52 2.19
CA ALA A 615 -12.65 -14.83 0.89
C ALA A 615 -11.75 -14.31 -0.26
N ALA A 616 -11.21 -13.10 -0.12
CA ALA A 616 -10.30 -12.52 -1.12
C ALA A 616 -8.98 -13.30 -1.23
N VAL A 617 -8.35 -13.65 -0.10
CA VAL A 617 -7.13 -14.46 -0.06
C VAL A 617 -7.40 -15.86 -0.61
N GLN A 618 -8.53 -16.48 -0.26
CA GLN A 618 -8.91 -17.79 -0.79
C GLN A 618 -9.01 -17.79 -2.32
N ARG A 619 -9.63 -16.76 -2.93
CA ARG A 619 -9.68 -16.61 -4.39
C ARG A 619 -8.30 -16.53 -5.02
N VAL A 620 -7.40 -15.77 -4.42
CA VAL A 620 -6.02 -15.62 -4.92
C VAL A 620 -5.26 -16.95 -4.83
N VAL A 621 -5.26 -17.61 -3.67
CA VAL A 621 -4.58 -18.91 -3.48
C VAL A 621 -5.14 -19.96 -4.43
N HIS A 622 -6.45 -20.01 -4.61
CA HIS A 622 -7.11 -20.92 -5.53
C HIS A 622 -6.77 -20.61 -7.00
N THR A 623 -6.67 -19.32 -7.37
CA THR A 623 -6.25 -18.94 -8.72
C THR A 623 -4.81 -19.36 -9.01
N TRP A 624 -3.89 -19.17 -8.06
CA TRP A 624 -2.52 -19.67 -8.15
C TRP A 624 -2.48 -21.20 -8.30
N GLU A 625 -3.21 -21.93 -7.48
CA GLU A 625 -3.29 -23.39 -7.55
C GLU A 625 -3.74 -23.87 -8.92
N ARG A 626 -4.82 -23.27 -9.46
CA ARG A 626 -5.36 -23.60 -10.78
C ARG A 626 -4.38 -23.30 -11.92
N LEU A 627 -3.70 -22.17 -11.87
CA LEU A 627 -2.69 -21.80 -12.86
C LEU A 627 -1.51 -22.76 -12.84
N VAL A 628 -1.01 -23.14 -11.66
CA VAL A 628 0.07 -24.12 -11.53
C VAL A 628 -0.36 -25.48 -12.09
N ARG A 629 -1.59 -25.93 -11.79
CA ARG A 629 -2.14 -27.18 -12.34
C ARG A 629 -2.29 -27.10 -13.86
N HIS A 630 -2.79 -26.00 -14.39
CA HIS A 630 -2.91 -25.80 -15.83
C HIS A 630 -1.55 -25.89 -16.55
N GLN A 631 -0.50 -25.30 -15.99
CA GLN A 631 0.85 -25.38 -16.56
C GLN A 631 1.41 -26.81 -16.57
N ARG A 632 0.78 -27.73 -15.83
CA ARG A 632 1.12 -29.16 -15.81
C ARG A 632 0.27 -30.01 -16.77
N THR A 633 -0.77 -29.44 -17.35
CA THR A 633 -1.64 -30.16 -18.31
C THR A 633 -0.80 -30.66 -19.49
N GLY A 634 -0.91 -31.97 -19.77
CA GLY A 634 -0.12 -32.62 -20.83
C GLY A 634 1.28 -33.10 -20.41
N ARG A 635 1.70 -32.86 -19.15
CA ARG A 635 2.92 -33.45 -18.60
C ARG A 635 2.65 -34.84 -18.00
N PRO A 636 3.66 -35.73 -17.97
CA PRO A 636 3.50 -37.08 -17.37
C PRO A 636 3.09 -36.98 -15.91
N PRO A 637 2.28 -37.94 -15.42
CA PRO A 637 1.92 -38.03 -14.00
C PRO A 637 3.17 -38.19 -13.13
N SER A 638 3.19 -37.49 -12.01
CA SER A 638 4.30 -37.53 -11.06
C SER A 638 3.92 -38.24 -9.77
N LEU A 639 4.93 -38.77 -9.08
CA LEU A 639 4.78 -39.33 -7.73
C LEU A 639 4.19 -38.36 -6.72
N PHE A 640 4.32 -37.08 -7.02
CA PHE A 640 3.89 -35.95 -6.15
C PHE A 640 2.52 -35.40 -6.53
N ASP A 641 1.89 -35.95 -7.58
CA ASP A 641 0.53 -35.55 -7.91
C ASP A 641 -0.41 -35.86 -6.73
N PRO A 642 -1.38 -34.98 -6.47
CA PRO A 642 -2.37 -35.20 -5.42
C PRO A 642 -3.03 -36.58 -5.59
N LEU A 643 -3.31 -37.27 -4.46
CA LEU A 643 -3.97 -38.58 -4.48
C LEU A 643 -5.43 -38.53 -4.91
N ASP A 644 -6.02 -37.33 -4.95
CA ASP A 644 -7.40 -37.09 -5.41
C ASP A 644 -7.46 -37.16 -6.94
N ALA A 645 -7.71 -38.39 -7.48
CA ALA A 645 -7.79 -38.63 -8.91
C ALA A 645 -8.83 -37.74 -9.63
N ASP A 646 -9.92 -37.39 -8.95
CA ASP A 646 -10.99 -36.53 -9.48
C ASP A 646 -10.52 -35.09 -9.80
N LEU A 647 -9.38 -34.66 -9.22
CA LEU A 647 -8.79 -33.35 -9.50
C LEU A 647 -7.84 -33.36 -10.71
N LEU A 648 -7.42 -34.53 -11.20
CA LEU A 648 -6.51 -34.68 -12.34
C LEU A 648 -7.24 -34.71 -13.69
N ASP A 649 -8.51 -35.18 -13.70
CA ASP A 649 -9.30 -35.37 -14.94
C ASP A 649 -10.15 -34.14 -15.32
N ALA A 650 -10.41 -33.21 -14.40
CA ALA A 650 -11.12 -31.98 -14.69
C ALA A 650 -10.15 -30.92 -15.24
N ASP A 651 -10.48 -30.30 -16.39
CA ASP A 651 -9.74 -29.13 -16.86
C ASP A 651 -9.77 -28.07 -15.74
N PRO A 652 -8.62 -27.66 -15.19
CA PRO A 652 -8.58 -26.65 -14.15
C PRO A 652 -9.27 -25.35 -14.53
N LEU A 653 -9.50 -25.12 -15.83
CA LEU A 653 -10.16 -23.93 -16.36
C LEU A 653 -11.69 -24.02 -16.34
N ASP A 654 -12.27 -25.22 -16.33
CA ASP A 654 -13.73 -25.46 -16.37
C ASP A 654 -14.39 -25.52 -14.99
N GLU A 655 -13.61 -25.60 -13.91
CA GLU A 655 -14.19 -25.58 -12.55
C GLU A 655 -14.83 -24.23 -12.24
N PRO A 656 -16.13 -24.17 -11.85
CA PRO A 656 -16.75 -22.94 -11.39
C PRO A 656 -15.98 -22.43 -10.15
N GLY A 657 -15.65 -21.15 -10.13
CA GLY A 657 -14.99 -20.55 -8.98
C GLY A 657 -15.76 -20.85 -7.68
N ALA A 658 -15.08 -21.14 -6.59
CA ALA A 658 -15.63 -21.58 -5.30
C ALA A 658 -16.75 -20.68 -4.72
N HIS A 659 -17.03 -19.52 -5.32
CA HIS A 659 -18.06 -18.55 -4.93
C HIS A 659 -18.86 -17.99 -6.13
N GLY A 660 -18.95 -18.73 -7.25
CA GLY A 660 -19.90 -18.42 -8.35
C GLY A 660 -19.57 -17.20 -9.22
N GLY A 661 -18.39 -16.61 -9.10
CA GLY A 661 -17.91 -15.50 -9.92
C GLY A 661 -17.10 -15.98 -11.15
N PRO A 662 -17.00 -15.20 -12.23
CA PRO A 662 -16.17 -15.52 -13.36
C PRO A 662 -14.70 -15.60 -12.92
N CYS A 663 -14.08 -16.75 -13.13
CA CYS A 663 -12.66 -16.93 -12.86
C CYS A 663 -11.84 -16.26 -13.97
N PRO A 664 -10.83 -15.43 -13.64
CA PRO A 664 -9.95 -14.83 -14.67
C PRO A 664 -9.01 -15.84 -15.35
N VAL A 665 -8.94 -17.08 -14.85
CA VAL A 665 -7.99 -18.11 -15.31
C VAL A 665 -8.08 -18.42 -16.82
N PRO A 666 -9.25 -18.54 -17.47
CA PRO A 666 -9.30 -18.85 -18.91
C PRO A 666 -8.66 -17.78 -19.80
N LEU A 667 -8.83 -16.50 -19.45
CA LEU A 667 -8.21 -15.39 -20.19
C LEU A 667 -6.70 -15.31 -19.93
N LEU A 668 -6.27 -15.66 -18.71
CA LEU A 668 -4.86 -15.68 -18.32
C LEU A 668 -4.11 -16.87 -18.96
N ALA A 669 -4.73 -18.04 -19.00
CA ALA A 669 -4.15 -19.24 -19.61
C ALA A 669 -3.76 -19.01 -21.07
N GLN A 670 -4.58 -18.29 -21.84
CA GLN A 670 -4.28 -17.95 -23.26
C GLN A 670 -3.02 -17.07 -23.41
N HIS A 671 -2.64 -16.30 -22.38
CA HIS A 671 -1.42 -15.49 -22.39
C HIS A 671 -0.21 -16.25 -21.84
N LEU A 672 -0.43 -17.42 -21.23
CA LEU A 672 0.59 -18.26 -20.59
C LEU A 672 0.95 -19.51 -21.45
N ASP A 673 0.44 -19.61 -22.68
CA ASP A 673 0.74 -20.71 -23.62
C ASP A 673 2.22 -20.75 -24.11
N GLY A 674 3.11 -20.15 -23.32
CA GLY A 674 4.55 -20.13 -23.52
C GLY A 674 5.30 -21.20 -22.73
N ASP A 675 6.50 -20.88 -22.32
CA ASP A 675 7.34 -21.73 -21.49
C ASP A 675 6.81 -21.79 -20.04
N ALA A 676 6.18 -22.91 -19.68
CA ALA A 676 5.61 -23.16 -18.35
C ALA A 676 6.66 -23.08 -17.23
N LEU A 677 7.90 -23.52 -17.50
CA LEU A 677 8.99 -23.45 -16.52
C LEU A 677 9.44 -22.02 -16.29
N ALA A 678 9.55 -21.23 -17.35
CA ALA A 678 9.88 -19.80 -17.23
C ALA A 678 8.83 -19.05 -16.44
N TRP A 679 7.53 -19.34 -16.63
CA TRP A 679 6.45 -18.75 -15.85
C TRP A 679 6.53 -19.13 -14.37
N LEU A 680 6.68 -20.43 -14.06
CA LEU A 680 6.81 -20.90 -12.68
C LEU A 680 8.04 -20.29 -11.98
N ALA A 681 9.13 -20.12 -12.71
CA ALA A 681 10.34 -19.46 -12.20
C ALA A 681 10.10 -17.97 -11.91
N ALA A 682 9.38 -17.26 -12.80
CA ALA A 682 9.01 -15.86 -12.59
C ALA A 682 8.09 -15.67 -11.38
N GLU A 683 7.16 -16.61 -11.16
CA GLU A 683 6.19 -16.57 -10.05
C GLU A 683 6.68 -17.21 -8.74
N ARG A 684 7.87 -17.80 -8.71
CA ARG A 684 8.42 -18.56 -7.58
C ARG A 684 8.20 -17.88 -6.22
N GLN A 685 8.56 -16.60 -6.10
CA GLN A 685 8.44 -15.85 -4.86
C GLN A 685 6.97 -15.58 -4.47
N ALA A 686 6.13 -15.27 -5.45
CA ALA A 686 4.71 -15.03 -5.25
C ALA A 686 3.98 -16.32 -4.84
N LEU A 687 4.35 -17.47 -5.41
CA LEU A 687 3.81 -18.79 -5.07
C LEU A 687 4.15 -19.19 -3.63
N LEU A 688 5.40 -18.99 -3.20
CA LEU A 688 5.79 -19.26 -1.81
C LEU A 688 5.08 -18.30 -0.83
N ALA A 689 4.87 -17.04 -1.24
CA ALA A 689 4.08 -16.11 -0.44
C ALA A 689 2.59 -16.51 -0.38
N ALA A 690 2.02 -17.04 -1.47
CA ALA A 690 0.66 -17.58 -1.48
C ALA A 690 0.49 -18.75 -0.51
N VAL A 691 1.50 -19.63 -0.39
CA VAL A 691 1.53 -20.71 0.63
C VAL A 691 1.52 -20.13 2.05
N ARG A 692 2.31 -19.09 2.32
CA ARG A 692 2.31 -18.42 3.63
C ARG A 692 0.97 -17.73 3.93
N LEU A 693 0.35 -17.11 2.94
CA LEU A 693 -0.98 -16.53 3.06
C LEU A 693 -2.05 -17.61 3.35
N ALA A 694 -1.98 -18.75 2.67
CA ALA A 694 -2.89 -19.88 2.94
C ALA A 694 -2.80 -20.33 4.39
N ARG A 695 -1.60 -20.43 4.93
CA ARG A 695 -1.38 -20.76 6.36
C ARG A 695 -1.91 -19.65 7.28
N GLU A 696 -1.62 -18.39 7.00
CA GLU A 696 -2.03 -17.24 7.81
C GLU A 696 -3.57 -17.15 7.92
N TRP A 697 -4.28 -17.39 6.82
CA TRP A 697 -5.74 -17.35 6.75
C TRP A 697 -6.41 -18.71 6.95
N GLU A 698 -5.68 -19.69 7.44
CA GLU A 698 -6.18 -21.03 7.77
C GLU A 698 -6.89 -21.74 6.60
N LEU A 699 -6.33 -21.60 5.40
CA LEU A 699 -6.83 -22.22 4.18
C LEU A 699 -6.13 -23.56 3.93
N ALA A 700 -6.37 -24.55 4.80
CA ALA A 700 -5.69 -25.83 4.81
C ALA A 700 -5.76 -26.56 3.46
N GLY A 701 -6.94 -26.79 2.92
CA GLY A 701 -7.14 -27.50 1.65
C GLY A 701 -6.50 -26.81 0.43
N PRO A 702 -6.83 -25.55 0.14
CA PRO A 702 -6.19 -24.81 -0.97
C PRO A 702 -4.67 -24.74 -0.85
N GLY A 703 -4.14 -24.48 0.37
CA GLY A 703 -2.70 -24.40 0.60
C GLY A 703 -1.98 -25.73 0.37
N ARG A 704 -2.55 -26.85 0.86
CA ARG A 704 -2.02 -28.19 0.60
C ARG A 704 -1.97 -28.50 -0.90
N ARG A 705 -3.07 -28.25 -1.62
CA ARG A 705 -3.13 -28.49 -3.07
C ARG A 705 -2.10 -27.67 -3.84
N LEU A 706 -1.91 -26.40 -3.46
CA LEU A 706 -0.89 -25.54 -4.06
C LEU A 706 0.52 -26.11 -3.84
N VAL A 707 0.86 -26.50 -2.60
CA VAL A 707 2.15 -27.10 -2.27
C VAL A 707 2.37 -28.42 -3.02
N GLY A 708 1.34 -29.27 -3.11
CA GLY A 708 1.41 -30.51 -3.88
C GLY A 708 1.62 -30.27 -5.37
N ALA A 709 0.92 -29.31 -5.96
CA ALA A 709 1.09 -28.95 -7.37
C ALA A 709 2.49 -28.40 -7.69
N LEU A 710 3.13 -27.72 -6.74
CA LEU A 710 4.48 -27.16 -6.89
C LEU A 710 5.60 -28.19 -6.72
N ALA A 711 5.34 -29.33 -6.08
CA ALA A 711 6.37 -30.31 -5.75
C ALA A 711 7.17 -30.79 -6.97
N CYS A 712 6.50 -31.02 -8.12
CA CYS A 712 7.17 -31.40 -9.36
C CYS A 712 8.08 -30.33 -9.92
N PHE A 713 7.62 -29.08 -9.91
CA PHE A 713 8.46 -27.95 -10.34
C PHE A 713 9.69 -27.82 -9.47
N TYR A 714 9.54 -27.95 -8.17
CA TYR A 714 10.67 -27.90 -7.24
C TYR A 714 11.63 -29.08 -7.41
N ASP A 715 11.12 -30.29 -7.73
CA ASP A 715 11.95 -31.48 -8.02
C ASP A 715 12.73 -31.29 -9.33
N GLU A 716 12.05 -30.90 -10.42
CA GLU A 716 12.66 -30.65 -11.72
C GLU A 716 13.76 -29.59 -11.70
N GLN A 717 13.58 -28.54 -10.90
CA GLN A 717 14.50 -27.41 -10.78
C GLN A 717 15.45 -27.50 -9.57
N ALA A 718 15.44 -28.62 -8.83
CA ALA A 718 16.22 -28.83 -7.60
C ALA A 718 16.04 -27.72 -6.54
N LEU A 719 14.86 -27.12 -6.44
CA LEU A 719 14.53 -26.03 -5.50
C LEU A 719 14.13 -26.60 -4.12
N TYR A 720 15.02 -27.38 -3.50
CA TYR A 720 14.72 -28.15 -2.29
C TYR A 720 14.39 -27.30 -1.06
N ASP A 721 15.00 -26.11 -0.93
CA ASP A 721 14.70 -25.21 0.19
C ASP A 721 13.28 -24.63 0.11
N ASP A 722 12.81 -24.28 -1.08
CA ASP A 722 11.44 -23.81 -1.28
C ASP A 722 10.44 -24.96 -1.06
N TRP A 723 10.77 -26.14 -1.56
CA TRP A 723 9.96 -27.35 -1.33
C TRP A 723 9.79 -27.65 0.14
N ARG A 724 10.91 -27.71 0.89
CA ARG A 724 10.91 -27.91 2.33
C ARG A 724 10.10 -26.84 3.05
N THR A 725 10.39 -25.56 2.76
CA THR A 725 9.72 -24.42 3.38
C THR A 725 8.21 -24.46 3.15
N GLY A 726 7.75 -24.75 1.93
CA GLY A 726 6.32 -24.84 1.62
C GLY A 726 5.62 -25.92 2.46
N HIS A 727 6.22 -27.11 2.57
CA HIS A 727 5.65 -28.21 3.35
C HIS A 727 5.67 -27.91 4.87
N GLU A 728 6.78 -27.38 5.41
CA GLU A 728 6.91 -27.01 6.82
C GLU A 728 5.88 -25.94 7.20
N VAL A 729 5.72 -24.91 6.37
CA VAL A 729 4.72 -23.86 6.59
C VAL A 729 3.32 -24.44 6.65
N MET A 730 2.95 -25.28 5.67
CA MET A 730 1.60 -25.87 5.64
C MET A 730 1.35 -26.88 6.75
N LEU A 731 2.34 -27.62 7.20
CA LEU A 731 2.21 -28.54 8.37
C LEU A 731 1.84 -27.80 9.67
N THR A 732 2.09 -26.48 9.75
CA THR A 732 1.65 -25.62 10.87
C THR A 732 0.26 -25.02 10.67
N CYS A 733 -0.41 -25.28 9.53
CA CYS A 733 -1.73 -24.72 9.24
C CYS A 733 -2.81 -25.39 10.11
N PRO A 734 -3.67 -24.60 10.79
CA PRO A 734 -4.82 -25.17 11.47
C PRO A 734 -5.81 -25.79 10.49
N GLY A 735 -6.54 -26.82 10.93
CA GLY A 735 -7.62 -27.44 10.14
C GLY A 735 -7.16 -28.45 9.09
N LEU A 736 -5.87 -28.86 9.08
CA LEU A 736 -5.41 -30.00 8.30
C LEU A 736 -6.02 -31.29 8.84
N ASP A 737 -6.65 -32.07 7.98
CA ASP A 737 -7.06 -33.42 8.32
C ASP A 737 -5.87 -34.41 8.29
N ALA A 738 -6.11 -35.67 8.68
CA ALA A 738 -5.06 -36.66 8.74
C ALA A 738 -4.52 -37.01 7.34
N ALA A 739 -5.36 -37.01 6.33
CA ALA A 739 -4.96 -37.30 4.95
C ALA A 739 -4.04 -36.20 4.39
N ASP A 740 -4.46 -34.93 4.52
CA ASP A 740 -3.69 -33.76 4.11
C ASP A 740 -2.31 -33.73 4.81
N ARG A 741 -2.31 -34.03 6.12
CA ARG A 741 -1.10 -34.11 6.91
C ARG A 741 -0.17 -35.24 6.42
N GLY A 742 -0.74 -36.38 6.05
CA GLY A 742 0.00 -37.51 5.50
C GLY A 742 0.71 -37.17 4.18
N GLU A 743 0.04 -36.47 3.27
CA GLU A 743 0.64 -36.02 2.01
C GLU A 743 1.78 -35.01 2.24
N LEU A 744 1.58 -34.03 3.10
CA LEU A 744 2.60 -33.03 3.40
C LEU A 744 3.83 -33.66 4.05
N LEU A 745 3.64 -34.59 5.00
CA LEU A 745 4.74 -35.31 5.64
C LEU A 745 5.50 -36.23 4.65
N ARG A 746 4.80 -36.88 3.73
CA ARG A 746 5.42 -37.68 2.66
C ARG A 746 6.27 -36.81 1.75
N GLY A 747 5.76 -35.64 1.32
CA GLY A 747 6.50 -34.66 0.50
C GLY A 747 7.74 -34.11 1.22
N LEU A 748 7.61 -33.76 2.50
CA LEU A 748 8.73 -33.36 3.33
C LEU A 748 9.78 -34.44 3.48
N GLY A 749 9.33 -35.70 3.74
CA GLY A 749 10.23 -36.84 3.79
C GLY A 749 10.99 -37.06 2.48
N GLN A 750 10.36 -36.83 1.33
CA GLN A 750 11.00 -36.96 0.03
C GLN A 750 12.10 -35.93 -0.20
N VAL A 751 11.85 -34.62 0.10
CA VAL A 751 12.90 -33.61 -0.04
C VAL A 751 14.08 -33.87 0.89
N LEU A 752 13.84 -34.37 2.08
CA LEU A 752 14.89 -34.78 3.00
C LEU A 752 15.72 -35.98 2.49
N VAL A 753 15.10 -36.88 1.70
CA VAL A 753 15.87 -37.92 0.98
C VAL A 753 16.83 -37.31 -0.02
N TYR A 754 16.39 -36.28 -0.77
CA TYR A 754 17.23 -35.60 -1.77
C TYR A 754 18.35 -34.75 -1.16
N THR A 755 18.12 -34.16 0.01
CA THR A 755 19.14 -33.41 0.74
C THR A 755 20.03 -34.28 1.66
N GLY A 756 19.85 -35.63 1.67
CA GLY A 756 20.70 -36.54 2.38
C GLY A 756 20.36 -36.78 3.86
N ASP A 757 19.37 -36.06 4.42
CA ASP A 757 18.95 -36.28 5.81
C ASP A 757 18.00 -37.52 5.91
N LEU A 758 18.59 -38.71 5.77
CA LEU A 758 17.85 -39.96 5.76
C LEU A 758 17.21 -40.32 7.12
N GLU A 759 17.69 -39.73 8.23
CA GLU A 759 17.12 -39.99 9.56
C GLU A 759 15.81 -39.23 9.73
N ALA A 760 15.83 -37.93 9.48
CA ALA A 760 14.63 -37.10 9.52
C ALA A 760 13.60 -37.55 8.47
N ALA A 761 14.06 -37.91 7.25
CA ALA A 761 13.22 -38.49 6.20
C ALA A 761 12.45 -39.72 6.68
N ALA A 762 13.12 -40.67 7.33
CA ALA A 762 12.45 -41.89 7.86
C ALA A 762 11.38 -41.53 8.91
N GLY A 763 11.66 -40.59 9.80
CA GLY A 763 10.71 -40.13 10.81
C GLY A 763 9.44 -39.54 10.17
N HIS A 764 9.58 -38.54 9.29
CA HIS A 764 8.43 -37.91 8.62
C HIS A 764 7.63 -38.88 7.74
N ILE A 765 8.30 -39.80 7.03
CA ILE A 765 7.61 -40.82 6.22
C ILE A 765 6.85 -41.81 7.10
N GLN A 766 7.39 -42.18 8.24
CA GLN A 766 6.67 -43.04 9.19
C GLN A 766 5.43 -42.36 9.77
N ASP A 767 5.54 -41.08 10.09
CA ASP A 767 4.40 -40.24 10.52
C ASP A 767 3.36 -40.10 9.40
N ALA A 768 3.81 -40.01 8.13
CA ALA A 768 2.92 -39.99 6.96
C ALA A 768 2.12 -41.28 6.82
N ILE A 769 2.78 -42.45 6.99
CA ILE A 769 2.10 -43.77 6.97
C ILE A 769 0.99 -43.79 8.04
N THR A 770 1.33 -43.42 9.27
CA THR A 770 0.38 -43.38 10.38
C THR A 770 -0.80 -42.43 10.11
N ALA A 771 -0.53 -41.26 9.54
CA ALA A 771 -1.54 -40.28 9.20
C ALA A 771 -2.50 -40.81 8.11
N HIS A 772 -1.98 -41.40 7.02
CA HIS A 772 -2.80 -41.98 5.96
C HIS A 772 -3.61 -43.21 6.46
N GLU A 773 -3.02 -44.07 7.29
CA GLU A 773 -3.73 -45.20 7.89
C GLU A 773 -4.91 -44.73 8.77
N SER A 774 -4.68 -43.68 9.59
CA SER A 774 -5.74 -43.09 10.43
C SER A 774 -6.87 -42.43 9.62
N ALA A 775 -6.55 -41.98 8.40
CA ALA A 775 -7.51 -41.41 7.46
C ALA A 775 -8.20 -42.48 6.56
N GLY A 776 -7.80 -43.76 6.68
CA GLY A 776 -8.30 -44.84 5.80
C GLY A 776 -7.80 -44.74 4.35
N GLN A 777 -6.74 -43.98 4.09
CA GLN A 777 -6.16 -43.79 2.77
C GLN A 777 -5.10 -44.84 2.47
N THR A 778 -5.53 -46.00 2.02
CA THR A 778 -4.65 -47.16 1.77
C THR A 778 -3.60 -46.89 0.69
N THR A 779 -3.93 -46.23 -0.40
CA THR A 779 -3.00 -45.83 -1.46
C THR A 779 -1.93 -44.85 -0.95
N GLY A 780 -2.33 -43.84 -0.17
CA GLY A 780 -1.42 -42.86 0.45
C GLY A 780 -0.40 -43.54 1.38
N ALA A 781 -0.89 -44.43 2.23
CA ALA A 781 -0.05 -45.23 3.12
C ALA A 781 0.93 -46.15 2.33
N ALA A 782 0.47 -46.76 1.24
CA ALA A 782 1.31 -47.58 0.37
C ALA A 782 2.43 -46.75 -0.31
N LEU A 783 2.14 -45.57 -0.83
CA LEU A 783 3.17 -44.71 -1.42
C LEU A 783 4.17 -44.17 -0.38
N ALA A 784 3.70 -43.81 0.81
CA ALA A 784 4.60 -43.48 1.91
C ALA A 784 5.49 -44.67 2.31
N LEU A 785 4.94 -45.89 2.35
CA LEU A 785 5.70 -47.11 2.61
C LEU A 785 6.75 -47.38 1.53
N ALA A 786 6.46 -47.11 0.26
CA ALA A 786 7.42 -47.17 -0.84
C ALA A 786 8.56 -46.15 -0.69
N SER A 787 8.25 -44.93 -0.25
CA SER A 787 9.25 -43.92 0.07
C SER A 787 10.15 -44.37 1.23
N LEU A 788 9.58 -45.02 2.27
CA LEU A 788 10.35 -45.61 3.37
C LEU A 788 11.27 -46.73 2.85
N GLY A 789 10.79 -47.56 1.89
CA GLY A 789 11.61 -48.53 1.19
C GLY A 789 12.82 -47.93 0.49
N THR A 790 12.67 -46.76 -0.11
CA THR A 790 13.78 -46.00 -0.70
C THR A 790 14.79 -45.56 0.36
N VAL A 791 14.33 -45.05 1.51
CA VAL A 791 15.20 -44.66 2.64
C VAL A 791 15.97 -45.90 3.17
N HIS A 792 15.27 -47.02 3.33
CA HIS A 792 15.92 -48.29 3.76
C HIS A 792 16.99 -48.74 2.77
N ARG A 793 16.74 -48.67 1.46
CA ARG A 793 17.73 -49.01 0.42
C ARG A 793 18.97 -48.09 0.51
N LEU A 794 18.78 -46.78 0.61
CA LEU A 794 19.87 -45.81 0.74
C LEU A 794 20.71 -46.01 2.02
N ARG A 795 20.08 -46.53 3.08
CA ARG A 795 20.76 -46.92 4.34
C ARG A 795 21.36 -48.31 4.31
N GLY A 796 21.34 -49.04 3.18
CA GLY A 796 21.83 -50.39 3.04
C GLY A 796 20.98 -51.48 3.72
N ARG A 797 19.76 -51.14 4.22
CA ARG A 797 18.84 -52.08 4.87
C ARG A 797 17.96 -52.78 3.82
N LEU A 798 18.62 -53.54 2.91
CA LEU A 798 18.03 -54.00 1.66
C LEU A 798 16.85 -55.00 1.87
N ALA A 799 16.86 -55.81 2.90
CA ALA A 799 15.74 -56.71 3.21
C ALA A 799 14.48 -55.96 3.65
N GLN A 800 14.65 -54.90 4.48
CA GLN A 800 13.53 -54.01 4.88
C GLN A 800 13.01 -53.20 3.71
N ALA A 801 13.90 -52.74 2.81
CA ALA A 801 13.52 -52.04 1.60
C ALA A 801 12.65 -52.94 0.69
N GLU A 802 13.05 -54.21 0.47
CA GLU A 802 12.30 -55.18 -0.34
C GLU A 802 10.89 -55.44 0.24
N ASP A 803 10.78 -55.65 1.56
CA ASP A 803 9.50 -55.88 2.26
C ASP A 803 8.59 -54.67 2.11
N SER A 804 9.10 -53.48 2.38
CA SER A 804 8.32 -52.21 2.30
C SER A 804 7.75 -51.97 0.91
N VAL A 805 8.57 -52.09 -0.15
CA VAL A 805 8.12 -51.87 -1.52
C VAL A 805 7.17 -52.98 -2.01
N ARG A 806 7.36 -54.23 -1.62
CA ARG A 806 6.44 -55.32 -1.99
C ARG A 806 5.06 -55.15 -1.34
N ARG A 807 5.02 -54.77 -0.08
CA ARG A 807 3.76 -54.45 0.60
C ARG A 807 3.05 -53.27 -0.05
N ALA A 808 3.79 -52.23 -0.41
CA ALA A 808 3.22 -51.09 -1.16
C ALA A 808 2.66 -51.56 -2.51
N LEU A 809 3.39 -52.40 -3.25
CA LEU A 809 2.94 -52.91 -4.55
C LEU A 809 1.67 -53.76 -4.43
N SER A 810 1.52 -54.59 -3.40
CA SER A 810 0.30 -55.40 -3.25
C SER A 810 -0.97 -54.54 -3.15
N VAL A 811 -0.89 -53.39 -2.49
CA VAL A 811 -2.00 -52.45 -2.40
C VAL A 811 -2.27 -51.76 -3.74
N VAL A 812 -1.21 -51.29 -4.44
CA VAL A 812 -1.36 -50.56 -5.68
C VAL A 812 -1.90 -51.41 -6.81
N VAL A 813 -1.51 -52.68 -6.88
CA VAL A 813 -2.02 -53.66 -7.88
C VAL A 813 -3.53 -53.85 -7.72
N GLU A 814 -4.07 -53.85 -6.50
CA GLU A 814 -5.51 -53.96 -6.24
C GLU A 814 -6.29 -52.75 -6.73
N THR A 815 -5.67 -51.55 -6.82
CA THR A 815 -6.29 -50.33 -7.30
C THR A 815 -6.26 -50.18 -8.84
N GLY A 816 -5.42 -50.97 -9.53
CA GLY A 816 -5.25 -50.89 -10.98
C GLY A 816 -4.54 -49.66 -11.50
N ASP A 817 -3.81 -48.93 -10.64
CA ASP A 817 -3.08 -47.68 -10.99
C ASP A 817 -1.74 -48.05 -11.68
N ALA A 818 -1.77 -48.14 -13.00
CA ALA A 818 -0.62 -48.57 -13.80
C ALA A 818 0.63 -47.65 -13.64
N PRO A 819 0.53 -46.30 -13.59
CA PRO A 819 1.66 -45.44 -13.31
C PRO A 819 2.34 -45.74 -11.96
N LYS A 820 1.54 -45.87 -10.89
CA LYS A 820 2.07 -46.18 -9.54
C LYS A 820 2.62 -47.63 -9.47
N GLU A 821 1.99 -48.58 -10.16
CA GLU A 821 2.48 -49.93 -10.28
C GLU A 821 3.84 -49.95 -10.99
N SER A 822 4.02 -49.25 -12.11
CA SER A 822 5.30 -49.12 -12.82
C SER A 822 6.41 -48.60 -11.90
N LEU A 823 6.13 -47.54 -11.16
CA LEU A 823 7.06 -46.97 -10.15
C LEU A 823 7.54 -48.01 -9.14
N LEU A 824 6.60 -48.74 -8.55
CA LEU A 824 6.90 -49.68 -7.48
C LEU A 824 7.66 -50.93 -8.00
N ARG A 825 7.34 -51.40 -9.20
CA ARG A 825 8.09 -52.46 -9.88
C ARG A 825 9.52 -52.03 -10.17
N GLY A 826 9.75 -50.81 -10.68
CA GLY A 826 11.08 -50.25 -10.85
C GLY A 826 11.83 -50.14 -9.51
N SER A 827 11.14 -49.79 -8.41
CA SER A 827 11.74 -49.70 -7.09
C SER A 827 12.16 -51.04 -6.56
N ILE A 828 11.40 -52.11 -6.79
CA ILE A 828 11.81 -53.52 -6.47
C ILE A 828 13.05 -53.89 -7.30
N GLY A 829 13.07 -53.56 -8.60
CA GLY A 829 14.24 -53.74 -9.46
C GLY A 829 15.50 -53.11 -8.86
N ARG A 830 15.44 -51.87 -8.41
CA ARG A 830 16.55 -51.15 -7.77
C ARG A 830 17.02 -51.83 -6.46
N VAL A 831 16.06 -52.30 -5.66
CA VAL A 831 16.43 -53.03 -4.41
C VAL A 831 17.11 -54.34 -4.72
N LEU A 832 16.62 -55.14 -5.68
CA LEU A 832 17.21 -56.40 -6.08
C LEU A 832 18.59 -56.23 -6.72
N ALA A 833 18.77 -55.20 -7.56
CA ALA A 833 20.07 -54.82 -8.11
C ALA A 833 21.06 -54.50 -6.99
N ALA A 834 20.66 -53.64 -6.02
CA ALA A 834 21.49 -53.31 -4.87
C ALA A 834 21.84 -54.52 -3.97
N GLN A 835 21.01 -55.57 -3.98
CA GLN A 835 21.29 -56.88 -3.31
C GLN A 835 22.28 -57.77 -4.09
N GLY A 836 22.77 -57.32 -5.26
CA GLY A 836 23.59 -58.12 -6.15
C GLY A 836 22.82 -59.22 -6.86
N ARG A 837 21.51 -59.07 -7.10
CA ARG A 837 20.62 -60.06 -7.74
C ARG A 837 20.13 -59.55 -9.12
N PRO A 838 21.03 -59.25 -10.09
CA PRO A 838 20.67 -58.63 -11.35
C PRO A 838 19.72 -59.47 -12.22
N ALA A 839 19.89 -60.78 -12.21
CA ALA A 839 19.01 -61.69 -12.95
C ALA A 839 17.56 -61.66 -12.46
N GLN A 840 17.33 -61.34 -11.18
CA GLN A 840 16.00 -61.21 -10.60
C GLN A 840 15.46 -59.78 -10.72
N ALA A 841 16.32 -58.78 -10.81
CA ALA A 841 15.93 -57.36 -11.02
C ALA A 841 15.38 -57.12 -12.43
N ARG A 842 15.98 -57.78 -13.44
CA ARG A 842 15.64 -57.57 -14.86
C ARG A 842 14.16 -57.70 -15.18
N PRO A 843 13.45 -58.79 -14.80
CA PRO A 843 12.00 -58.91 -15.11
C PRO A 843 11.16 -57.79 -14.49
N TRP A 844 11.55 -57.25 -13.35
CA TRP A 844 10.84 -56.15 -12.70
C TRP A 844 11.00 -54.86 -13.46
N TYR A 845 12.17 -54.55 -13.99
CA TYR A 845 12.41 -53.40 -14.84
C TYR A 845 11.72 -53.52 -16.18
N ASP A 846 11.76 -54.70 -16.84
CA ASP A 846 11.08 -54.92 -18.12
C ASP A 846 9.58 -54.72 -17.99
N GLU A 847 8.95 -55.16 -16.89
CA GLU A 847 7.54 -54.96 -16.65
C GLU A 847 7.22 -53.51 -16.28
N ALA A 848 8.08 -52.82 -15.48
CA ALA A 848 7.96 -51.40 -15.20
C ALA A 848 8.04 -50.58 -16.48
N LEU A 849 8.94 -50.88 -17.39
CA LEU A 849 9.10 -50.23 -18.68
C LEU A 849 7.88 -50.45 -19.57
N ARG A 850 7.32 -51.70 -19.61
CA ARG A 850 6.10 -51.97 -20.36
C ARG A 850 4.93 -51.11 -19.90
N LEU A 851 4.69 -51.08 -18.57
CA LEU A 851 3.61 -50.29 -17.97
C LEU A 851 3.80 -48.80 -18.22
N ALA A 852 5.01 -48.26 -18.05
CA ALA A 852 5.31 -46.88 -18.30
C ALA A 852 4.96 -46.48 -19.75
N ARG A 853 5.29 -47.32 -20.72
CA ARG A 853 4.96 -47.07 -22.14
C ARG A 853 3.47 -47.14 -22.39
N GLU A 854 2.77 -48.11 -21.80
CA GLU A 854 1.32 -48.28 -21.99
C GLU A 854 0.51 -47.11 -21.44
N CYS A 855 0.94 -46.52 -20.29
CA CYS A 855 0.27 -45.39 -19.72
C CYS A 855 0.81 -44.00 -20.21
N GLY A 856 1.82 -43.99 -21.09
CA GLY A 856 2.41 -42.77 -21.63
C GLY A 856 3.27 -41.99 -20.63
N ASP A 857 3.72 -42.63 -19.54
CA ASP A 857 4.60 -41.98 -18.54
C ASP A 857 6.05 -41.96 -19.06
N VAL A 858 6.35 -40.91 -19.86
CA VAL A 858 7.66 -40.73 -20.50
C VAL A 858 8.77 -40.54 -19.46
N HIS A 859 8.49 -39.87 -18.33
CA HIS A 859 9.48 -39.70 -17.27
C HIS A 859 9.84 -41.04 -16.65
N ARG A 860 8.84 -41.88 -16.36
CA ARG A 860 9.06 -43.25 -15.80
C ARG A 860 9.74 -44.15 -16.78
N GLU A 861 9.42 -44.04 -18.08
CA GLU A 861 10.15 -44.74 -19.14
C GLU A 861 11.65 -44.39 -19.07
N ALA A 862 11.98 -43.09 -19.01
CA ALA A 862 13.35 -42.62 -18.97
C ALA A 862 14.12 -43.11 -17.70
N VAL A 863 13.47 -43.03 -16.52
CA VAL A 863 14.05 -43.55 -15.25
C VAL A 863 14.33 -45.02 -15.35
N THR A 864 13.38 -45.83 -15.89
CA THR A 864 13.53 -47.29 -15.99
C THR A 864 14.63 -47.68 -16.99
N LEU A 865 14.74 -46.97 -18.11
CA LEU A 865 15.81 -47.13 -19.08
C LEU A 865 17.19 -46.85 -18.45
N ARG A 866 17.30 -45.78 -17.65
CA ARG A 866 18.54 -45.47 -16.91
C ARG A 866 18.90 -46.59 -15.93
N ASP A 867 17.92 -47.12 -15.21
CA ASP A 867 18.12 -48.23 -14.26
C ASP A 867 18.54 -49.52 -14.98
N LEU A 868 17.93 -49.80 -16.15
CA LEU A 868 18.34 -50.89 -17.05
C LEU A 868 19.77 -50.71 -17.58
N GLY A 869 20.11 -49.49 -17.99
CA GLY A 869 21.49 -49.18 -18.40
C GLY A 869 22.51 -49.45 -17.30
N SER A 870 22.19 -49.00 -16.06
CA SER A 870 23.03 -49.29 -14.90
C SER A 870 23.16 -50.81 -14.64
N LEU A 871 22.04 -51.57 -14.71
CA LEU A 871 22.02 -53.02 -14.52
C LEU A 871 22.87 -53.76 -15.57
N GLU A 872 22.80 -53.32 -16.86
CA GLU A 872 23.61 -53.87 -17.93
C GLU A 872 25.10 -53.60 -17.72
N HIS A 873 25.47 -52.40 -17.28
CA HIS A 873 26.84 -52.00 -16.98
C HIS A 873 27.41 -52.83 -15.82
N GLU A 874 26.68 -52.93 -14.71
CA GLU A 874 27.06 -53.79 -13.55
C GLU A 874 27.17 -55.26 -13.91
N SER A 875 26.48 -55.70 -14.94
CA SER A 875 26.54 -57.07 -15.49
C SER A 875 27.69 -57.26 -16.50
N GLY A 876 28.59 -56.27 -16.68
CA GLY A 876 29.72 -56.30 -17.60
C GLY A 876 29.33 -56.20 -19.09
N ARG A 877 28.23 -55.58 -19.40
CA ARG A 877 27.69 -55.39 -20.77
C ARG A 877 27.60 -53.94 -21.15
N PRO A 878 28.71 -53.21 -21.40
CA PRO A 878 28.71 -51.77 -21.60
C PRO A 878 28.00 -51.30 -22.89
N SER A 879 28.00 -52.11 -23.98
CA SER A 879 27.32 -51.69 -25.22
C SER A 879 25.79 -51.62 -25.11
N PRO A 880 25.10 -52.65 -24.52
CA PRO A 880 23.66 -52.50 -24.23
C PRO A 880 23.38 -51.38 -23.19
N ALA A 881 24.28 -51.18 -22.23
CA ALA A 881 24.15 -50.13 -21.23
C ALA A 881 24.11 -48.77 -21.87
N ALA A 882 25.05 -48.48 -22.77
CA ALA A 882 25.09 -47.19 -23.53
C ALA A 882 23.77 -46.96 -24.29
N ALA A 883 23.25 -47.94 -24.98
CA ALA A 883 22.01 -47.83 -25.76
C ALA A 883 20.78 -47.47 -24.87
N TYR A 884 20.68 -48.04 -23.66
CA TYR A 884 19.65 -47.70 -22.69
C TYR A 884 19.82 -46.28 -22.13
N LEU A 885 21.05 -45.89 -21.78
CA LEU A 885 21.37 -44.59 -21.22
C LEU A 885 21.17 -43.47 -22.26
N ASP A 886 21.59 -43.69 -23.51
CA ASP A 886 21.35 -42.72 -24.60
C ASP A 886 19.87 -42.48 -24.81
N ARG A 887 19.06 -43.51 -24.80
CA ARG A 887 17.60 -43.37 -24.94
C ARG A 887 16.99 -42.62 -23.74
N SER A 888 17.44 -42.95 -22.52
CA SER A 888 17.04 -42.27 -21.28
C SER A 888 17.40 -40.79 -21.33
N LEU A 889 18.64 -40.46 -21.76
CA LEU A 889 19.16 -39.13 -21.84
C LEU A 889 18.35 -38.27 -22.86
N ALA A 890 18.00 -38.86 -24.00
CA ALA A 890 17.14 -38.17 -25.01
C ALA A 890 15.79 -37.76 -24.38
N LEU A 891 15.13 -38.72 -23.69
CA LEU A 891 13.83 -38.50 -23.08
C LEU A 891 13.88 -37.42 -21.96
N PHE A 892 14.91 -37.44 -21.07
CA PHE A 892 15.04 -36.43 -20.03
C PHE A 892 15.35 -35.02 -20.61
N ARG A 893 16.12 -34.92 -21.70
CA ARG A 893 16.35 -33.65 -22.40
C ARG A 893 15.08 -33.12 -23.04
N ASP A 894 14.27 -33.98 -23.65
CA ASP A 894 12.97 -33.59 -24.22
C ASP A 894 11.99 -33.11 -23.14
N LEU A 895 12.08 -33.66 -21.92
CA LEU A 895 11.29 -33.25 -20.76
C LEU A 895 11.80 -31.97 -20.09
N GLY A 896 13.03 -31.52 -20.38
CA GLY A 896 13.69 -30.42 -19.68
C GLY A 896 14.09 -30.74 -18.23
N ASP A 897 14.19 -32.02 -17.87
CA ASP A 897 14.59 -32.46 -16.53
C ASP A 897 16.12 -32.44 -16.39
N GLU A 898 16.67 -31.30 -16.00
CA GLU A 898 18.12 -31.11 -15.88
C GLU A 898 18.74 -32.02 -14.83
N ARG A 899 18.06 -32.27 -13.70
CA ARG A 899 18.56 -33.15 -12.64
C ARG A 899 18.68 -34.58 -13.10
N CYS A 900 17.62 -35.14 -13.70
CA CYS A 900 17.68 -36.50 -14.20
C CYS A 900 18.61 -36.64 -15.41
N THR A 901 18.77 -35.61 -16.21
CA THR A 901 19.80 -35.50 -17.25
C THR A 901 21.20 -35.62 -16.65
N ALA A 902 21.53 -34.86 -15.61
CA ALA A 902 22.81 -34.92 -14.91
C ALA A 902 23.07 -36.28 -14.29
N MET A 903 22.06 -36.85 -13.62
CA MET A 903 22.14 -38.19 -13.05
C MET A 903 22.38 -39.29 -14.10
N THR A 904 21.81 -39.14 -15.29
CA THR A 904 22.01 -40.07 -16.39
C THR A 904 23.39 -39.92 -16.99
N LEU A 905 23.87 -38.70 -17.20
CA LEU A 905 25.22 -38.42 -17.67
C LEU A 905 26.30 -38.95 -16.73
N LEU A 906 26.11 -38.81 -15.41
CA LEU A 906 26.99 -39.37 -14.39
C LEU A 906 27.15 -40.91 -14.53
N ARG A 907 26.07 -41.59 -14.96
CA ARG A 907 26.11 -43.02 -15.21
C ARG A 907 26.64 -43.37 -16.58
N THR A 908 26.50 -42.52 -17.55
CA THR A 908 27.00 -42.68 -18.93
C THR A 908 28.53 -42.59 -18.98
N GLY A 909 29.14 -41.71 -18.19
CA GLY A 909 30.60 -41.54 -18.16
C GLY A 909 31.36 -42.85 -17.97
N PRO A 910 31.17 -43.60 -16.89
CA PRO A 910 31.84 -44.90 -16.68
C PRO A 910 31.58 -45.91 -17.80
N VAL A 911 30.36 -45.95 -18.35
CA VAL A 911 30.03 -46.88 -19.47
C VAL A 911 30.83 -46.56 -20.73
N LEU A 912 30.97 -45.26 -21.07
CA LEU A 912 31.75 -44.81 -22.22
C LEU A 912 33.25 -45.09 -21.99
N ALA A 913 33.73 -44.93 -20.78
CA ALA A 913 35.11 -45.27 -20.43
C ALA A 913 35.40 -46.79 -20.66
N ASP A 914 34.48 -47.68 -20.25
CA ASP A 914 34.57 -49.13 -20.51
C ASP A 914 34.49 -49.47 -21.99
N LEU A 915 33.89 -48.62 -22.80
CA LEU A 915 33.85 -48.73 -24.26
C LEU A 915 35.08 -48.12 -24.96
N ALA A 916 36.07 -47.66 -24.19
CA ALA A 916 37.26 -46.95 -24.65
C ALA A 916 36.99 -45.60 -25.32
N ASP A 917 35.83 -44.97 -25.06
CA ASP A 917 35.51 -43.62 -25.46
C ASP A 917 35.78 -42.64 -24.32
N ALA A 918 37.05 -42.33 -24.07
CA ALA A 918 37.47 -41.40 -23.02
C ALA A 918 37.00 -39.95 -23.28
N ALA A 919 36.89 -39.56 -24.56
CA ALA A 919 36.43 -38.21 -24.92
C ALA A 919 34.94 -38.04 -24.60
N GLY A 920 34.11 -39.03 -24.97
CA GLY A 920 32.68 -39.07 -24.63
C GLY A 920 32.44 -39.13 -23.12
N ALA A 921 33.23 -39.92 -22.41
CA ALA A 921 33.18 -40.03 -20.95
C ALA A 921 33.50 -38.68 -20.28
N GLY A 922 34.58 -38.02 -20.71
CA GLY A 922 34.97 -36.71 -20.19
C GLY A 922 33.89 -35.67 -20.45
N PHE A 923 33.30 -35.64 -21.65
CA PHE A 923 32.20 -34.72 -21.97
C PHE A 923 30.96 -34.95 -21.10
N ALA A 924 30.52 -36.21 -20.97
CA ALA A 924 29.37 -36.57 -20.17
C ALA A 924 29.54 -36.20 -18.68
N LEU A 925 30.71 -36.46 -18.08
CA LEU A 925 30.97 -36.15 -16.70
C LEU A 925 31.14 -34.62 -16.45
N THR A 926 31.74 -33.90 -17.39
CA THR A 926 31.86 -32.44 -17.31
C THR A 926 30.49 -31.77 -17.37
N GLU A 927 29.62 -32.19 -18.28
CA GLU A 927 28.26 -31.66 -18.39
C GLU A 927 27.42 -32.06 -17.14
N ALA A 928 27.55 -33.26 -16.62
CA ALA A 928 26.91 -33.66 -15.38
C ALA A 928 27.36 -32.79 -14.21
N ALA A 929 28.67 -32.54 -14.06
CA ALA A 929 29.22 -31.69 -13.00
C ALA A 929 28.69 -30.25 -13.10
N ARG A 930 28.60 -29.69 -14.31
CA ARG A 930 28.02 -28.36 -14.56
C ARG A 930 26.56 -28.28 -14.13
N LEU A 931 25.75 -29.25 -14.49
CA LEU A 931 24.32 -29.28 -14.13
C LEU A 931 24.14 -29.47 -12.62
N PHE A 932 24.93 -30.35 -11.96
CA PHE A 932 24.90 -30.52 -10.51
C PHE A 932 25.33 -29.25 -9.76
N HIS A 933 26.34 -28.55 -10.27
CA HIS A 933 26.78 -27.27 -9.73
C HIS A 933 25.66 -26.23 -9.74
N LEU A 934 24.98 -26.06 -10.87
CA LEU A 934 23.83 -25.16 -11.01
C LEU A 934 22.66 -25.53 -10.09
N ALA A 935 22.50 -26.83 -9.82
CA ALA A 935 21.45 -27.35 -8.92
C ALA A 935 21.86 -27.33 -7.43
N GLY A 936 23.09 -26.93 -7.08
CA GLY A 936 23.61 -26.94 -5.70
C GLY A 936 23.85 -28.35 -5.13
N LEU A 937 23.99 -29.36 -5.98
CA LEU A 937 24.20 -30.77 -5.60
C LEU A 937 25.71 -31.07 -5.57
N TRP A 938 26.37 -30.64 -4.50
CA TRP A 938 27.81 -30.61 -4.37
C TRP A 938 28.41 -32.03 -4.27
N ASP A 939 27.73 -32.97 -3.60
CA ASP A 939 28.21 -34.35 -3.45
C ASP A 939 28.25 -35.09 -4.80
N GLU A 940 27.26 -34.91 -5.65
CA GLU A 940 27.19 -35.44 -7.01
C GLU A 940 28.20 -34.76 -7.94
N GLU A 941 28.41 -33.46 -7.78
CA GLU A 941 29.45 -32.72 -8.49
C GLU A 941 30.84 -33.27 -8.16
N ASP A 942 31.15 -33.47 -6.87
CA ASP A 942 32.42 -34.01 -6.41
C ASP A 942 32.62 -35.44 -6.91
N ARG A 943 31.56 -36.21 -7.02
CA ARG A 943 31.60 -37.55 -7.63
C ARG A 943 31.96 -37.51 -9.11
N CYS A 944 31.41 -36.55 -9.86
CA CYS A 944 31.81 -36.31 -11.26
C CYS A 944 33.29 -35.94 -11.37
N ARG A 945 33.76 -35.05 -10.49
CA ARG A 945 35.18 -34.62 -10.44
C ARG A 945 36.11 -35.80 -10.15
N SER A 946 35.77 -36.68 -9.21
CA SER A 946 36.52 -37.85 -8.91
C SER A 946 36.65 -38.77 -10.13
N LEU A 947 35.53 -39.03 -10.82
CA LEU A 947 35.55 -39.87 -12.02
C LEU A 947 36.33 -39.26 -13.19
N LEU A 948 36.29 -37.92 -13.34
CA LEU A 948 37.09 -37.18 -14.34
C LEU A 948 38.59 -37.29 -14.04
N SER A 949 38.96 -37.17 -12.76
CA SER A 949 40.38 -37.37 -12.34
C SER A 949 40.87 -38.77 -12.64
N ASP A 950 40.02 -39.78 -12.49
CA ASP A 950 40.37 -41.18 -12.82
C ASP A 950 40.60 -41.41 -14.35
N LEU A 951 40.02 -40.51 -15.18
CA LEU A 951 40.18 -40.53 -16.65
C LEU A 951 41.32 -39.65 -17.17
N ASP A 952 42.13 -39.02 -16.30
CA ASP A 952 43.16 -38.02 -16.66
C ASP A 952 42.61 -36.82 -17.51
N VAL A 953 41.34 -36.44 -17.31
CA VAL A 953 40.66 -35.36 -18.00
C VAL A 953 40.52 -34.17 -17.07
N GLU A 954 41.12 -33.04 -17.47
CA GLU A 954 41.08 -31.79 -16.72
C GLU A 954 39.70 -31.09 -16.89
N LEU A 955 39.09 -30.68 -15.79
CA LEU A 955 37.76 -30.06 -15.75
C LEU A 955 37.84 -28.63 -16.30
N LEU A 956 37.28 -28.37 -17.46
CA LEU A 956 37.08 -27.02 -18.01
C LEU A 956 35.69 -26.48 -17.58
N ILE A 957 35.52 -26.19 -16.28
CA ILE A 957 34.39 -25.38 -15.82
C ILE A 957 34.87 -23.93 -15.76
N PRO A 958 34.34 -23.01 -16.56
CA PRO A 958 34.63 -21.60 -16.39
C PRO A 958 34.12 -21.14 -15.01
N PRO A 959 34.84 -20.23 -14.32
CA PRO A 959 34.31 -19.62 -13.09
C PRO A 959 32.98 -18.95 -13.42
N VAL A 960 31.94 -19.26 -12.65
CA VAL A 960 30.63 -18.62 -12.75
C VAL A 960 30.80 -17.12 -12.47
N PRO A 961 30.21 -16.20 -13.30
CA PRO A 961 30.34 -14.78 -13.13
C PRO A 961 29.72 -14.25 -11.82
#